data_bb6cc334afacee36479b91cc76148520
#
_entry.id   bb6cc334afacee36479b91cc76148520
#
_cell.length_a   1.000
_cell.length_b   1.000
_cell.length_c   1.000
_cell.angle_alpha   90.00
_cell.angle_beta   90.00
_cell.angle_gamma   90.00
#
_symmetry.space_group_name_H-M   'P 1'
#
loop_
_entity.id
_entity.type
_entity.pdbx_description
1 polymer ?
#
loop_
_entity_poly.entity_id
_entity_poly.type
_entity_poly.pdbx_seq_one_letter_code
_entity_poly.pdbx_strand_id
1 'polypeptide(L)'
;MTSTPPGARQDDDPSRTTQLRIPPQLRTGAPRRRQRKELPRYDYEHYSRLAGPLTQPDPARPYTVKYRSLLSQEPHRIRAALLLGAAPLVSLGLFAWLMQPEHWTQRDPNLENDTLLVLDIVMLVSIGLIELFRTLNVLSNAHATLVARDPVPVVPETGTRVAFLTSFVPGKEPLEMVTKTLEAAVRIRHRGLMHVWLLDEGDDPAVKEVCRRLGVHHFSRKGVARWNRAEGPHRAKTKHGNYNAWLDAHGDAYDFFASVDTDHVPMPNYLERMLGYFRDPDVGFVIGPQVYGNYDTFVTKAAESQQFLFHALIQRAGNRYGAPMFVGTSNAVRISALKQIGGLYDSITEDMATGFEMHRARNPRTGRKWRSVYTPDVLAVGEGPTAWTDFFTQQLRWSRGTYETILKQYWRGFFSLPAGKLFNYTMMIVFYPMSAMNWILAALSCALFLGMGASGVQIDPTVWMMLYGNASALQIGLYIWNRRHNVSPHEPEGSGGIAGMMMSALSAPIYARSLMDAVLRRKSSFVVTPKGDSSSPDTLFGTFRIHLFFILVFGGSIVASFVLGHSHPAMLTWAALALLITAAPIFGWRYTVRTEKKKRRAGPPPASGPPARPQQATPHWDGNEQTMQIALGGRRS
;
A
#
# COMPACT_ATOMS: atom_id res chain seq x y z
N MET A 1 4.98 -9.39 87.48
CA MET A 1 6.09 -10.30 87.17
C MET A 1 6.04 -10.59 85.72
N THR A 2 7.01 -10.02 84.97
CA THR A 2 7.87 -10.62 83.98
C THR A 2 7.12 -11.23 82.82
N SER A 3 7.40 -11.01 81.59
CA SER A 3 8.50 -10.38 80.78
C SER A 3 8.14 -10.59 79.36
N THR A 4 8.41 -9.61 78.58
CA THR A 4 8.64 -9.48 77.15
C THR A 4 9.40 -10.66 76.46
N PRO A 5 9.69 -10.56 75.14
CA PRO A 5 9.01 -10.35 73.83
C PRO A 5 9.57 -11.37 72.79
N PRO A 6 9.86 -11.05 71.56
CA PRO A 6 9.09 -10.79 70.36
C PRO A 6 9.38 -11.80 69.22
N GLY A 7 8.64 -11.69 68.14
CA GLY A 7 8.95 -12.42 66.91
C GLY A 7 8.42 -11.69 65.69
N ALA A 8 9.31 -10.93 65.06
CA ALA A 8 9.06 -10.32 63.77
C ALA A 8 8.98 -11.38 62.66
N ARG A 9 7.95 -11.36 61.85
CA ARG A 9 7.97 -11.95 60.51
C ARG A 9 7.87 -10.82 59.53
N GLN A 10 8.88 -10.67 58.73
CA GLN A 10 8.90 -9.93 57.46
C GLN A 10 8.06 -10.71 56.44
N ASP A 11 7.01 -10.09 55.94
CA ASP A 11 6.40 -10.45 54.67
C ASP A 11 6.73 -9.33 53.67
N ASP A 12 7.69 -9.61 52.79
CA ASP A 12 8.00 -8.77 51.65
C ASP A 12 6.96 -9.01 50.55
N ASP A 13 6.02 -8.05 50.39
CA ASP A 13 5.11 -7.97 49.26
C ASP A 13 5.68 -7.02 48.19
N PRO A 14 6.04 -7.52 46.97
CA PRO A 14 6.67 -6.71 45.94
C PRO A 14 5.72 -5.84 45.11
N SER A 15 4.45 -5.65 45.54
CA SER A 15 3.44 -4.92 44.75
C SER A 15 3.15 -3.47 45.18
N ARG A 16 3.90 -2.90 46.11
CA ARG A 16 3.71 -1.50 46.51
C ARG A 16 4.52 -0.53 45.68
N THR A 17 3.92 -0.08 44.58
CA THR A 17 4.35 1.11 43.82
C THR A 17 4.21 2.35 44.72
N THR A 18 5.34 2.89 45.15
CA THR A 18 5.43 4.13 45.92
C THR A 18 4.93 5.29 45.05
N GLN A 19 3.73 5.76 45.26
CA GLN A 19 3.23 7.01 44.71
C GLN A 19 3.95 8.19 45.37
N LEU A 20 4.89 8.81 44.69
CA LEU A 20 5.48 10.09 45.07
C LEU A 20 4.38 11.17 45.07
N ARG A 21 3.95 11.56 46.27
CA ARG A 21 3.07 12.74 46.47
C ARG A 21 3.86 13.99 46.16
N ILE A 22 3.52 14.67 45.06
CA ILE A 22 4.01 15.99 44.68
C ILE A 22 3.33 17.04 45.59
N PRO A 23 4.10 17.96 46.22
CA PRO A 23 3.54 19.00 47.07
C PRO A 23 2.58 19.94 46.34
N PRO A 24 1.56 20.50 47.00
CA PRO A 24 0.49 21.28 46.35
C PRO A 24 0.88 22.61 45.72
N GLN A 25 2.10 23.10 45.89
CA GLN A 25 2.53 24.43 45.46
C GLN A 25 3.02 24.56 44.02
N LEU A 26 3.00 23.47 43.21
CA LEU A 26 3.41 23.49 41.79
C LEU A 26 2.24 23.40 40.79
N ARG A 27 1.00 23.72 41.23
CA ARG A 27 -0.20 23.64 40.37
C ARG A 27 -0.67 24.96 39.76
N THR A 28 0.17 25.97 39.61
CA THR A 28 -0.16 27.18 38.89
C THR A 28 0.66 27.31 37.58
N GLY A 29 0.37 26.46 36.67
CA GLY A 29 0.83 26.55 35.27
C GLY A 29 -0.25 25.97 34.38
N ALA A 30 -0.68 26.74 33.36
CA ALA A 30 -1.57 26.24 32.31
C ALA A 30 -1.12 24.85 31.82
N PRO A 31 -2.04 23.95 31.43
CA PRO A 31 -1.65 22.60 31.03
C PRO A 31 -0.66 22.72 29.88
N ARG A 32 0.62 22.51 30.17
CA ARG A 32 1.62 22.30 29.13
C ARG A 32 1.10 21.13 28.32
N ARG A 33 0.59 21.42 27.10
CA ARG A 33 0.41 20.41 26.05
C ARG A 33 1.64 19.54 26.15
N ARG A 34 1.49 18.26 26.54
CA ARG A 34 2.57 17.27 26.45
C ARG A 34 3.04 17.36 25.01
N GLN A 35 4.21 17.93 24.79
CA GLN A 35 4.91 17.78 23.53
C GLN A 35 5.09 16.28 23.36
N ARG A 36 4.25 15.65 22.54
CA ARG A 36 4.51 14.32 22.05
C ARG A 36 5.92 14.41 21.45
N LYS A 37 6.82 13.59 21.94
CA LYS A 37 8.15 13.45 21.35
C LYS A 37 7.89 12.98 19.92
N GLU A 38 7.96 13.90 18.95
CA GLU A 38 7.87 13.54 17.54
C GLU A 38 9.03 12.60 17.26
N LEU A 39 8.68 11.39 16.79
CA LEU A 39 9.70 10.45 16.31
C LEU A 39 10.42 11.09 15.12
N PRO A 40 11.74 10.92 15.00
CA PRO A 40 12.46 11.39 13.83
C PRO A 40 11.78 10.85 12.58
N ARG A 41 11.51 11.69 11.61
CA ARG A 41 10.74 11.39 10.40
C ARG A 41 11.26 10.17 9.61
N TYR A 42 12.53 9.81 9.81
CA TYR A 42 13.22 8.73 9.09
C TYR A 42 13.80 7.70 10.06
N ASP A 43 13.16 7.48 11.19
CA ASP A 43 13.58 6.44 12.14
C ASP A 43 13.17 5.04 11.60
N TYR A 44 13.91 4.59 10.60
CA TYR A 44 13.70 3.27 10.01
C TYR A 44 13.96 2.12 11.01
N GLU A 45 14.74 2.32 12.04
CA GLU A 45 14.93 1.30 13.06
C GLU A 45 13.64 1.04 13.84
N HIS A 46 12.95 2.10 14.23
CA HIS A 46 11.62 2.01 14.84
C HIS A 46 10.61 1.35 13.89
N TYR A 47 10.51 1.85 12.66
CA TYR A 47 9.54 1.35 11.69
C TYR A 47 9.81 -0.08 11.22
N SER A 48 11.06 -0.56 11.29
CA SER A 48 11.40 -1.94 10.97
C SER A 48 11.00 -2.95 12.06
N ARG A 49 10.40 -2.47 13.17
CA ARG A 49 10.00 -3.28 14.33
C ARG A 49 8.58 -2.98 14.83
N LEU A 50 7.73 -2.45 13.95
CA LEU A 50 6.35 -2.05 14.29
C LEU A 50 5.50 -3.20 14.83
N ALA A 51 5.70 -4.43 14.37
CA ALA A 51 5.01 -5.61 14.89
C ALA A 51 5.39 -5.96 16.35
N GLY A 52 6.43 -5.31 16.90
CA GLY A 52 6.91 -5.52 18.27
C GLY A 52 8.14 -6.42 18.37
N PRO A 53 8.54 -6.82 19.59
CA PRO A 53 9.72 -7.64 19.81
C PRO A 53 9.57 -9.06 19.27
N LEU A 54 10.69 -9.70 18.94
CA LEU A 54 10.73 -11.11 18.58
C LEU A 54 10.42 -11.97 19.81
N THR A 55 9.48 -12.91 19.66
CA THR A 55 9.12 -13.87 20.70
C THR A 55 9.77 -15.22 20.43
N GLN A 56 9.97 -16.01 21.50
CA GLN A 56 10.41 -17.40 21.36
C GLN A 56 9.19 -18.30 21.12
N PRO A 57 9.26 -19.25 20.19
CA PRO A 57 8.21 -20.24 20.03
C PRO A 57 8.23 -21.23 21.23
N ASP A 58 7.06 -21.75 21.59
CA ASP A 58 6.96 -22.85 22.55
C ASP A 58 7.54 -24.14 21.90
N PRO A 59 8.63 -24.71 22.42
CA PRO A 59 9.23 -25.90 21.83
C PRO A 59 8.36 -27.15 21.94
N ALA A 60 7.40 -27.16 22.88
CA ALA A 60 6.51 -28.32 23.13
C ALA A 60 5.35 -28.41 22.16
N ARG A 61 5.12 -27.38 21.32
CA ARG A 61 3.95 -27.30 20.43
C ARG A 61 4.34 -26.94 19.00
N PRO A 62 3.67 -27.54 17.99
CA PRO A 62 3.81 -27.08 16.62
C PRO A 62 3.48 -25.58 16.53
N TYR A 63 4.36 -24.82 15.87
CA TYR A 63 4.15 -23.38 15.74
C TYR A 63 3.05 -23.08 14.71
N THR A 64 2.17 -22.16 15.07
CA THR A 64 1.23 -21.51 14.17
C THR A 64 1.32 -20.01 14.39
N VAL A 65 1.19 -19.21 13.32
CA VAL A 65 1.29 -17.75 13.41
C VAL A 65 0.21 -17.20 14.33
N LYS A 66 0.64 -16.47 15.36
CA LYS A 66 -0.23 -15.76 16.31
C LYS A 66 -0.45 -14.33 15.84
N TYR A 67 -1.62 -13.78 16.12
CA TYR A 67 -2.00 -12.43 15.69
C TYR A 67 -2.56 -11.60 16.83
N ARG A 68 -2.29 -10.29 16.79
CA ARG A 68 -2.93 -9.28 17.65
C ARG A 68 -3.88 -8.44 16.80
N SER A 69 -5.12 -8.26 17.25
CA SER A 69 -6.09 -7.39 16.58
C SER A 69 -5.65 -5.92 16.69
N LEU A 70 -5.78 -5.17 15.61
CA LEU A 70 -5.49 -3.74 15.59
C LEU A 70 -6.39 -2.98 16.56
N LEU A 71 -7.68 -3.32 16.62
CA LEU A 71 -8.66 -2.71 17.53
C LEU A 71 -8.45 -3.07 19.00
N SER A 72 -7.71 -4.14 19.34
CA SER A 72 -7.42 -4.46 20.74
C SER A 72 -6.56 -3.39 21.42
N GLN A 73 -5.81 -2.62 20.62
CA GLN A 73 -4.95 -1.53 21.07
C GLN A 73 -5.64 -0.15 21.04
N GLU A 74 -6.92 -0.11 20.63
CA GLU A 74 -7.69 1.13 20.51
C GLU A 74 -8.11 1.65 21.90
N PRO A 75 -7.63 2.84 22.32
CA PRO A 75 -7.99 3.39 23.62
C PRO A 75 -9.45 3.85 23.71
N HIS A 76 -10.05 4.24 22.58
CA HIS A 76 -11.41 4.79 22.51
C HIS A 76 -12.37 3.83 21.82
N ARG A 77 -12.54 2.62 22.36
CA ARG A 77 -13.31 1.53 21.74
C ARG A 77 -14.77 1.92 21.43
N ILE A 78 -15.41 2.69 22.27
CA ILE A 78 -16.81 3.13 22.05
C ILE A 78 -16.89 4.04 20.83
N ARG A 79 -15.99 5.04 20.70
CA ARG A 79 -15.95 5.91 19.52
C ARG A 79 -15.64 5.13 18.24
N ALA A 80 -14.73 4.17 18.32
CA ALA A 80 -14.43 3.30 17.19
C ALA A 80 -15.65 2.47 16.79
N ALA A 81 -16.34 1.85 17.75
CA ALA A 81 -17.54 1.06 17.49
C ALA A 81 -18.67 1.90 16.89
N LEU A 82 -18.89 3.11 17.40
CA LEU A 82 -19.89 4.04 16.86
C LEU A 82 -19.57 4.41 15.40
N LEU A 83 -18.32 4.78 15.10
CA LEU A 83 -17.94 5.15 13.73
C LEU A 83 -18.02 3.96 12.76
N LEU A 84 -17.53 2.80 13.19
CA LEU A 84 -17.56 1.57 12.40
C LEU A 84 -18.98 1.01 12.18
N GLY A 85 -19.91 1.33 13.07
CA GLY A 85 -21.33 1.01 12.90
C GLY A 85 -22.10 2.07 12.12
N ALA A 86 -21.95 3.35 12.49
CA ALA A 86 -22.72 4.44 11.91
C ALA A 86 -22.43 4.64 10.42
N ALA A 87 -21.16 4.61 10.01
CA ALA A 87 -20.81 4.85 8.61
C ALA A 87 -21.45 3.82 7.63
N PRO A 88 -21.37 2.49 7.88
CA PRO A 88 -22.10 1.51 7.09
C PRO A 88 -23.61 1.64 7.16
N LEU A 89 -24.17 1.83 8.37
CA LEU A 89 -25.62 1.91 8.56
C LEU A 89 -26.24 3.10 7.85
N VAL A 90 -25.63 4.29 7.96
CA VAL A 90 -26.10 5.50 7.26
C VAL A 90 -25.94 5.33 5.75
N SER A 91 -24.86 4.69 5.28
CA SER A 91 -24.68 4.43 3.85
C SER A 91 -25.72 3.45 3.30
N LEU A 92 -26.02 2.37 4.04
CA LEU A 92 -27.09 1.43 3.68
C LEU A 92 -28.46 2.10 3.74
N GLY A 93 -28.71 2.93 4.76
CA GLY A 93 -29.97 3.68 4.89
C GLY A 93 -30.16 4.64 3.74
N LEU A 94 -29.13 5.39 3.33
CA LEU A 94 -29.19 6.26 2.17
C LEU A 94 -29.46 5.49 0.88
N PHE A 95 -28.77 4.36 0.66
CA PHE A 95 -28.99 3.51 -0.50
C PHE A 95 -30.42 2.97 -0.53
N ALA A 96 -30.91 2.44 0.59
CA ALA A 96 -32.28 1.90 0.68
C ALA A 96 -33.33 2.99 0.48
N TRP A 97 -33.14 4.18 1.05
CA TRP A 97 -34.03 5.32 0.88
C TRP A 97 -34.06 5.79 -0.58
N LEU A 98 -32.89 5.94 -1.20
CA LEU A 98 -32.79 6.41 -2.59
C LEU A 98 -33.45 5.46 -3.59
N MET A 99 -33.42 4.15 -3.31
CA MET A 99 -33.98 3.11 -4.20
C MET A 99 -35.45 2.79 -3.93
N GLN A 100 -36.14 3.54 -3.07
CA GLN A 100 -37.59 3.37 -2.88
C GLN A 100 -38.34 3.71 -4.19
N PRO A 101 -39.31 2.90 -4.61
CA PRO A 101 -40.07 3.13 -5.84
C PRO A 101 -40.78 4.51 -5.90
N GLU A 102 -41.12 5.07 -4.75
CA GLU A 102 -41.72 6.39 -4.61
C GLU A 102 -40.81 7.53 -5.11
N HIS A 103 -39.51 7.30 -5.11
CA HIS A 103 -38.51 8.24 -5.59
C HIS A 103 -38.16 8.08 -7.06
N TRP A 104 -38.68 7.05 -7.74
CA TRP A 104 -38.37 6.83 -9.14
C TRP A 104 -39.12 7.84 -10.01
N THR A 105 -38.46 8.30 -11.07
CA THR A 105 -39.08 9.22 -12.01
C THR A 105 -40.32 8.56 -12.65
N GLN A 106 -41.47 9.19 -12.45
CA GLN A 106 -42.72 8.77 -13.06
C GLN A 106 -43.09 9.75 -14.17
N ARG A 107 -43.11 9.27 -15.41
CA ARG A 107 -43.59 10.03 -16.59
C ARG A 107 -44.84 9.37 -17.16
N ASP A 108 -45.69 10.18 -17.76
CA ASP A 108 -46.83 9.64 -18.46
C ASP A 108 -46.39 9.04 -19.81
N PRO A 109 -46.52 7.72 -20.01
CA PRO A 109 -46.10 7.07 -21.26
C PRO A 109 -46.84 7.57 -22.51
N ASN A 110 -48.00 8.22 -22.34
CA ASN A 110 -48.78 8.75 -23.45
C ASN A 110 -48.35 10.14 -23.90
N LEU A 111 -47.57 10.85 -23.06
CA LEU A 111 -47.15 12.23 -23.31
C LEU A 111 -45.64 12.33 -23.63
N GLU A 112 -44.86 11.31 -23.31
CA GLU A 112 -43.40 11.33 -23.40
C GLU A 112 -42.88 10.39 -24.50
N ASN A 113 -41.72 10.70 -25.03
CA ASN A 113 -41.04 9.88 -26.02
C ASN A 113 -40.48 8.61 -25.36
N ASP A 114 -40.69 7.43 -25.96
CA ASP A 114 -40.16 6.12 -25.51
C ASP A 114 -38.66 6.15 -25.25
N THR A 115 -37.90 6.93 -26.03
CA THR A 115 -36.47 7.09 -25.84
C THR A 115 -36.15 7.69 -24.48
N LEU A 116 -36.92 8.70 -24.03
CA LEU A 116 -36.67 9.37 -22.74
C LEU A 116 -36.99 8.44 -21.57
N LEU A 117 -38.03 7.62 -21.69
CA LEU A 117 -38.38 6.60 -20.70
C LEU A 117 -37.25 5.56 -20.54
N VAL A 118 -36.65 5.11 -21.65
CA VAL A 118 -35.49 4.21 -21.61
C VAL A 118 -34.29 4.87 -20.93
N LEU A 119 -34.03 6.14 -21.23
CA LEU A 119 -32.93 6.89 -20.63
C LEU A 119 -33.11 7.12 -19.13
N ASP A 120 -34.37 7.30 -18.66
CA ASP A 120 -34.70 7.38 -17.24
C ASP A 120 -34.38 6.07 -16.50
N ILE A 121 -34.69 4.92 -17.11
CA ILE A 121 -34.32 3.61 -16.56
C ILE A 121 -32.79 3.45 -16.50
N VAL A 122 -32.06 3.82 -17.56
CA VAL A 122 -30.60 3.79 -17.58
C VAL A 122 -30.01 4.69 -16.48
N MET A 123 -30.61 5.85 -16.27
CA MET A 123 -30.23 6.79 -15.24
C MET A 123 -30.48 6.22 -13.84
N LEU A 124 -31.66 5.63 -13.58
CA LEU A 124 -31.99 4.98 -12.31
C LEU A 124 -31.02 3.86 -11.97
N VAL A 125 -30.73 2.98 -12.94
CA VAL A 125 -29.75 1.90 -12.77
C VAL A 125 -28.35 2.47 -12.49
N SER A 126 -27.96 3.53 -13.20
CA SER A 126 -26.65 4.17 -12.99
C SER A 126 -26.51 4.74 -11.58
N ILE A 127 -27.52 5.48 -11.10
CA ILE A 127 -27.56 6.03 -9.73
C ILE A 127 -27.51 4.89 -8.70
N GLY A 128 -28.33 3.85 -8.90
CA GLY A 128 -28.35 2.68 -8.00
C GLY A 128 -27.00 1.97 -7.91
N LEU A 129 -26.31 1.79 -9.04
CA LEU A 129 -24.98 1.18 -9.05
C LEU A 129 -23.91 2.08 -8.39
N ILE A 130 -23.93 3.39 -8.63
CA ILE A 130 -23.03 4.35 -7.97
C ILE A 130 -23.17 4.26 -6.46
N GLU A 131 -24.39 4.33 -5.95
CA GLU A 131 -24.65 4.26 -4.50
C GLU A 131 -24.35 2.87 -3.90
N LEU A 132 -24.64 1.80 -4.64
CA LEU A 132 -24.26 0.45 -4.25
C LEU A 132 -22.73 0.34 -4.09
N PHE A 133 -21.97 0.80 -5.08
CA PHE A 133 -20.51 0.72 -5.03
C PHE A 133 -19.92 1.61 -3.92
N ARG A 134 -20.50 2.80 -3.70
CA ARG A 134 -20.11 3.66 -2.57
C ARG A 134 -20.36 2.95 -1.23
N THR A 135 -21.53 2.36 -1.06
CA THR A 135 -21.92 1.61 0.14
C THR A 135 -21.01 0.40 0.37
N LEU A 136 -20.72 -0.39 -0.68
CA LEU A 136 -19.79 -1.52 -0.62
C LEU A 136 -18.36 -1.08 -0.24
N ASN A 137 -17.92 0.10 -0.70
CA ASN A 137 -16.63 0.66 -0.31
C ASN A 137 -16.58 0.99 1.19
N VAL A 138 -17.64 1.61 1.74
CA VAL A 138 -17.75 1.92 3.18
C VAL A 138 -17.76 0.63 4.00
N LEU A 139 -18.56 -0.35 3.59
CA LEU A 139 -18.64 -1.68 4.23
C LEU A 139 -17.28 -2.39 4.21
N SER A 140 -16.59 -2.37 3.08
CA SER A 140 -15.26 -2.97 2.92
C SER A 140 -14.22 -2.33 3.84
N ASN A 141 -14.20 -1.00 3.93
CA ASN A 141 -13.28 -0.27 4.81
C ASN A 141 -13.58 -0.53 6.29
N ALA A 142 -14.85 -0.51 6.70
CA ALA A 142 -15.26 -0.82 8.06
C ALA A 142 -14.91 -2.27 8.42
N HIS A 143 -15.21 -3.23 7.53
CA HIS A 143 -14.86 -4.62 7.70
C HIS A 143 -13.33 -4.82 7.80
N ALA A 144 -12.55 -4.23 6.89
CA ALA A 144 -11.09 -4.34 6.94
C ALA A 144 -10.54 -3.85 8.29
N THR A 145 -11.08 -2.75 8.82
CA THR A 145 -10.70 -2.22 10.13
C THR A 145 -11.04 -3.18 11.27
N LEU A 146 -12.23 -3.78 11.25
CA LEU A 146 -12.67 -4.73 12.28
C LEU A 146 -11.81 -5.99 12.35
N VAL A 147 -11.33 -6.49 11.20
CA VAL A 147 -10.60 -7.75 11.12
C VAL A 147 -9.09 -7.59 11.03
N ALA A 148 -8.59 -6.36 10.84
CA ALA A 148 -7.16 -6.07 10.73
C ALA A 148 -6.37 -6.57 11.95
N ARG A 149 -5.24 -7.24 11.68
CA ARG A 149 -4.38 -7.81 12.70
C ARG A 149 -2.93 -7.85 12.28
N ASP A 150 -2.04 -7.69 13.25
CA ASP A 150 -0.61 -7.83 13.09
C ASP A 150 -0.14 -9.19 13.58
N PRO A 151 0.77 -9.85 12.86
CA PRO A 151 1.38 -11.08 13.33
C PRO A 151 2.31 -10.77 14.52
N VAL A 152 2.36 -11.67 15.48
CA VAL A 152 3.32 -11.61 16.57
C VAL A 152 4.66 -12.13 16.04
N PRO A 153 5.72 -11.30 16.02
CA PRO A 153 7.00 -11.70 15.50
C PRO A 153 7.62 -12.83 16.33
N VAL A 154 8.29 -13.75 15.65
CA VAL A 154 8.92 -14.90 16.28
C VAL A 154 10.34 -15.07 15.73
N VAL A 155 11.26 -15.55 16.56
CA VAL A 155 12.63 -15.83 16.16
C VAL A 155 12.65 -16.87 15.03
N PRO A 156 13.38 -16.60 13.90
CA PRO A 156 13.55 -17.58 12.82
C PRO A 156 14.19 -18.90 13.29
N GLU A 157 13.99 -19.94 12.52
CA GLU A 157 14.77 -21.18 12.67
C GLU A 157 16.23 -20.93 12.29
N THR A 158 17.14 -21.55 13.00
CA THR A 158 18.58 -21.51 12.68
C THR A 158 18.89 -22.47 11.54
N GLY A 159 19.95 -22.19 10.77
CA GLY A 159 20.42 -23.09 9.72
C GLY A 159 19.61 -23.09 8.43
N THR A 160 18.60 -22.24 8.29
CA THR A 160 17.85 -22.10 7.03
C THR A 160 18.72 -21.54 5.91
N ARG A 161 18.48 -22.04 4.69
CA ARG A 161 19.20 -21.65 3.47
C ARG A 161 18.35 -20.65 2.69
N VAL A 162 18.85 -19.45 2.48
CA VAL A 162 18.10 -18.34 1.88
C VAL A 162 18.85 -17.74 0.69
N ALA A 163 18.16 -17.57 -0.42
CA ALA A 163 18.62 -16.72 -1.52
C ALA A 163 17.95 -15.34 -1.41
N PHE A 164 18.74 -14.28 -1.35
CA PHE A 164 18.21 -12.91 -1.45
C PHE A 164 18.37 -12.43 -2.90
N LEU A 165 17.25 -12.13 -3.55
CA LEU A 165 17.19 -11.86 -4.98
C LEU A 165 16.86 -10.41 -5.27
N THR A 166 17.53 -9.82 -6.24
CA THR A 166 17.08 -8.63 -6.94
C THR A 166 17.33 -8.78 -8.44
N SER A 167 16.52 -8.11 -9.27
CA SER A 167 16.66 -8.19 -10.73
C SER A 167 17.18 -6.86 -11.27
N PHE A 168 17.83 -6.89 -12.44
CA PHE A 168 18.35 -5.70 -13.10
C PHE A 168 18.14 -5.78 -14.60
N VAL A 169 17.72 -4.66 -15.19
CA VAL A 169 17.54 -4.51 -16.64
C VAL A 169 18.44 -3.37 -17.13
N PRO A 170 19.60 -3.68 -17.73
CA PRO A 170 20.53 -2.69 -18.25
C PRO A 170 19.85 -1.70 -19.23
N GLY A 171 20.19 -0.43 -19.09
CA GLY A 171 19.64 0.65 -19.92
C GLY A 171 18.26 1.15 -19.50
N LYS A 172 17.60 0.48 -18.54
CA LYS A 172 16.34 0.96 -17.94
C LYS A 172 16.51 1.41 -16.49
N GLU A 173 17.47 0.85 -15.80
CA GLU A 173 17.75 1.12 -14.38
C GLU A 173 19.21 1.58 -14.26
N PRO A 174 19.51 2.60 -13.43
CA PRO A 174 20.89 3.04 -13.19
C PRO A 174 21.70 1.98 -12.44
N LEU A 175 22.94 1.74 -12.85
CA LEU A 175 23.85 0.79 -12.19
C LEU A 175 24.12 1.18 -10.72
N GLU A 176 24.20 2.48 -10.44
CA GLU A 176 24.40 2.99 -9.08
C GLU A 176 23.25 2.58 -8.14
N MET A 177 22.02 2.61 -8.64
CA MET A 177 20.82 2.22 -7.87
C MET A 177 20.91 0.75 -7.43
N VAL A 178 21.17 -0.17 -8.35
CA VAL A 178 21.31 -1.59 -8.00
C VAL A 178 22.52 -1.83 -7.11
N THR A 179 23.62 -1.12 -7.32
CA THR A 179 24.82 -1.21 -6.46
C THR A 179 24.47 -0.88 -5.01
N LYS A 180 23.74 0.21 -4.77
CA LYS A 180 23.28 0.61 -3.44
C LYS A 180 22.39 -0.46 -2.79
N THR A 181 21.48 -1.04 -3.56
CA THR A 181 20.62 -2.13 -3.08
C THR A 181 21.42 -3.39 -2.74
N LEU A 182 22.40 -3.77 -3.55
CA LEU A 182 23.28 -4.91 -3.29
C LEU A 182 24.18 -4.68 -2.07
N GLU A 183 24.74 -3.49 -1.90
CA GLU A 183 25.53 -3.11 -0.71
C GLU A 183 24.73 -3.21 0.59
N ALA A 184 23.43 -2.91 0.55
CA ALA A 184 22.56 -3.11 1.68
C ALA A 184 22.19 -4.59 1.87
N ALA A 185 21.95 -5.32 0.78
CA ALA A 185 21.60 -6.73 0.82
C ALA A 185 22.68 -7.62 1.45
N VAL A 186 23.94 -7.36 1.17
CA VAL A 186 25.06 -8.12 1.77
C VAL A 186 25.22 -7.85 3.28
N ARG A 187 24.60 -6.80 3.81
CA ARG A 187 24.59 -6.46 5.25
C ARG A 187 23.40 -7.07 6.00
N ILE A 188 22.50 -7.78 5.32
CA ILE A 188 21.37 -8.43 5.97
C ILE A 188 21.87 -9.51 6.93
N ARG A 189 21.34 -9.47 8.16
CA ARG A 189 21.70 -10.44 9.20
C ARG A 189 20.86 -11.72 9.06
N HIS A 190 21.53 -12.86 9.04
CA HIS A 190 20.90 -14.17 9.01
C HIS A 190 21.70 -15.20 9.83
N ARG A 191 21.01 -16.11 10.52
CA ARG A 191 21.60 -17.19 11.33
C ARG A 191 21.63 -18.54 10.58
N GLY A 192 21.92 -18.51 9.29
CA GLY A 192 21.99 -19.65 8.39
C GLY A 192 22.81 -19.29 7.16
N LEU A 193 22.64 -20.07 6.09
CA LEU A 193 23.28 -19.80 4.82
C LEU A 193 22.47 -18.73 4.06
N MET A 194 23.10 -17.64 3.68
CA MET A 194 22.50 -16.61 2.83
C MET A 194 23.41 -16.32 1.65
N HIS A 195 22.86 -16.37 0.46
CA HIS A 195 23.52 -15.87 -0.75
C HIS A 195 22.70 -14.75 -1.39
N VAL A 196 23.36 -13.68 -1.75
CA VAL A 196 22.77 -12.57 -2.50
C VAL A 196 22.96 -12.84 -3.99
N TRP A 197 21.90 -12.73 -4.77
CA TRP A 197 21.88 -12.97 -6.20
C TRP A 197 21.37 -11.76 -6.96
N LEU A 198 22.06 -11.38 -8.01
CA LEU A 198 21.59 -10.41 -8.99
C LEU A 198 21.18 -11.14 -10.28
N LEU A 199 19.91 -11.00 -10.66
CA LEU A 199 19.32 -11.57 -11.85
C LEU A 199 19.40 -10.54 -13.00
N ASP A 200 20.47 -10.61 -13.79
CA ASP A 200 20.78 -9.63 -14.84
C ASP A 200 20.23 -10.07 -16.22
N GLU A 201 19.24 -9.36 -16.74
CA GLU A 201 18.66 -9.61 -18.06
C GLU A 201 19.63 -9.29 -19.21
N GLY A 202 20.63 -8.44 -18.97
CA GLY A 202 21.56 -7.97 -19.98
C GLY A 202 22.83 -8.80 -20.12
N ASP A 203 23.20 -9.56 -19.11
CA ASP A 203 24.50 -10.21 -18.98
C ASP A 203 25.67 -9.20 -19.12
N ASP A 204 25.53 -8.04 -18.45
CA ASP A 204 26.39 -6.89 -18.61
C ASP A 204 27.74 -7.06 -17.86
N PRO A 205 28.89 -6.84 -18.52
CA PRO A 205 30.20 -6.93 -17.89
C PRO A 205 30.37 -5.98 -16.67
N ALA A 206 29.83 -4.77 -16.72
CA ALA A 206 29.90 -3.82 -15.61
C ALA A 206 29.11 -4.32 -14.39
N VAL A 207 27.99 -4.97 -14.63
CA VAL A 207 27.16 -5.59 -13.57
C VAL A 207 27.91 -6.78 -12.94
N LYS A 208 28.54 -7.63 -13.76
CA LYS A 208 29.39 -8.74 -13.25
C LYS A 208 30.52 -8.25 -12.36
N GLU A 209 31.15 -7.13 -12.73
CA GLU A 209 32.23 -6.53 -11.92
C GLU A 209 31.71 -6.03 -10.57
N VAL A 210 30.54 -5.38 -10.52
CA VAL A 210 29.88 -4.98 -9.26
C VAL A 210 29.59 -6.21 -8.40
N CYS A 211 29.02 -7.27 -8.98
CA CYS A 211 28.74 -8.51 -8.25
C CYS A 211 30.02 -9.13 -7.68
N ARG A 212 31.09 -9.22 -8.47
CA ARG A 212 32.40 -9.75 -8.03
C ARG A 212 32.96 -8.95 -6.86
N ARG A 213 32.94 -7.61 -6.94
CA ARG A 213 33.43 -6.71 -5.89
C ARG A 213 32.67 -6.87 -4.58
N LEU A 214 31.36 -7.08 -4.64
CA LEU A 214 30.49 -7.17 -3.46
C LEU A 214 30.31 -8.61 -2.93
N GLY A 215 30.90 -9.62 -3.60
CA GLY A 215 30.67 -11.03 -3.25
C GLY A 215 29.23 -11.50 -3.52
N VAL A 216 28.58 -10.92 -4.52
CA VAL A 216 27.20 -11.24 -4.94
C VAL A 216 27.25 -12.23 -6.11
N HIS A 217 26.37 -13.23 -6.09
CA HIS A 217 26.21 -14.17 -7.19
C HIS A 217 25.53 -13.50 -8.37
N HIS A 218 26.07 -13.65 -9.56
CA HIS A 218 25.48 -13.17 -10.80
C HIS A 218 24.75 -14.31 -11.52
N PHE A 219 23.53 -14.06 -11.98
CA PHE A 219 22.76 -14.98 -12.82
C PHE A 219 22.22 -14.26 -14.03
N SER A 220 22.36 -14.85 -15.21
CA SER A 220 21.72 -14.38 -16.43
C SER A 220 21.15 -15.54 -17.23
N ARG A 221 19.96 -15.35 -17.77
CA ARG A 221 19.30 -16.28 -18.71
C ARG A 221 19.52 -15.91 -20.17
N LYS A 222 20.30 -14.86 -20.47
CA LYS A 222 20.58 -14.40 -21.82
C LYS A 222 21.16 -15.54 -22.68
N GLY A 223 20.63 -15.71 -23.89
CA GLY A 223 21.06 -16.75 -24.83
C GLY A 223 20.55 -18.17 -24.54
N VAL A 224 19.86 -18.42 -23.43
CA VAL A 224 19.33 -19.74 -23.09
C VAL A 224 17.90 -19.89 -23.59
N ALA A 225 17.69 -20.57 -24.73
CA ALA A 225 16.40 -20.67 -25.42
C ALA A 225 15.26 -21.20 -24.53
N ARG A 226 15.55 -22.21 -23.67
CA ARG A 226 14.54 -22.80 -22.75
C ARG A 226 13.96 -21.77 -21.76
N TRP A 227 14.72 -20.74 -21.39
CA TRP A 227 14.35 -19.69 -20.44
C TRP A 227 13.94 -18.36 -21.09
N ASN A 228 13.86 -18.31 -22.44
CA ASN A 228 13.49 -17.11 -23.21
C ASN A 228 12.40 -17.46 -24.24
N ARG A 229 11.22 -17.80 -23.76
CA ARG A 229 10.06 -18.18 -24.57
C ARG A 229 9.17 -16.98 -24.88
N ALA A 230 8.28 -17.11 -25.85
CA ALA A 230 7.30 -16.07 -26.20
C ALA A 230 6.23 -15.88 -25.10
N GLU A 231 5.84 -16.97 -24.44
CA GLU A 231 4.77 -17.01 -23.43
C GLU A 231 5.10 -18.02 -22.33
N GLY A 232 4.33 -17.98 -21.23
CA GLY A 232 4.41 -18.94 -20.14
C GLY A 232 5.46 -18.59 -19.08
N PRO A 233 5.78 -19.56 -18.18
CA PRO A 233 6.60 -19.31 -16.99
C PRO A 233 7.98 -18.71 -17.28
N HIS A 234 8.54 -18.96 -18.45
CA HIS A 234 9.85 -18.47 -18.87
C HIS A 234 9.76 -17.40 -19.98
N ARG A 235 8.72 -16.59 -19.96
CA ARG A 235 8.54 -15.51 -20.95
C ARG A 235 9.73 -14.56 -20.93
N ALA A 236 10.24 -14.28 -22.14
CA ALA A 236 11.35 -13.36 -22.33
C ALA A 236 11.00 -11.93 -21.91
N LYS A 237 11.99 -11.18 -21.42
CA LYS A 237 11.87 -9.75 -21.04
C LYS A 237 10.82 -9.50 -19.95
N THR A 238 10.63 -10.46 -19.04
CA THR A 238 9.71 -10.35 -17.90
C THR A 238 10.38 -10.70 -16.59
N LYS A 239 9.96 -10.05 -15.50
CA LYS A 239 10.46 -10.32 -14.15
C LYS A 239 10.21 -11.78 -13.76
N HIS A 240 8.97 -12.27 -13.90
CA HIS A 240 8.63 -13.65 -13.55
C HIS A 240 9.47 -14.67 -14.34
N GLY A 241 9.70 -14.45 -15.63
CA GLY A 241 10.52 -15.36 -16.43
C GLY A 241 11.97 -15.41 -15.98
N ASN A 242 12.54 -14.29 -15.50
CA ASN A 242 13.89 -14.24 -14.96
C ASN A 242 13.99 -14.99 -13.63
N TYR A 243 13.04 -14.73 -12.71
CA TYR A 243 12.97 -15.43 -11.43
C TYR A 243 12.73 -16.95 -11.59
N ASN A 244 11.87 -17.36 -12.54
CA ASN A 244 11.61 -18.77 -12.80
C ASN A 244 12.83 -19.47 -13.41
N ALA A 245 13.61 -18.80 -14.26
CA ALA A 245 14.86 -19.34 -14.78
C ALA A 245 15.90 -19.55 -13.65
N TRP A 246 16.00 -18.60 -12.71
CA TRP A 246 16.82 -18.76 -11.53
C TRP A 246 16.31 -19.89 -10.62
N LEU A 247 14.99 -19.99 -10.43
CA LEU A 247 14.34 -21.03 -9.62
C LEU A 247 14.63 -22.44 -10.15
N ASP A 248 14.62 -22.60 -11.48
CA ASP A 248 14.97 -23.86 -12.15
C ASP A 248 16.45 -24.21 -11.98
N ALA A 249 17.33 -23.20 -12.09
CA ALA A 249 18.77 -23.43 -12.07
C ALA A 249 19.33 -23.65 -10.64
N HIS A 250 18.80 -22.92 -9.65
CA HIS A 250 19.41 -22.82 -8.32
C HIS A 250 18.44 -23.03 -7.16
N GLY A 251 17.13 -23.06 -7.40
CA GLY A 251 16.14 -23.07 -6.34
C GLY A 251 16.25 -24.22 -5.35
N ASP A 252 16.72 -25.42 -5.79
CA ASP A 252 16.84 -26.60 -4.92
C ASP A 252 17.91 -26.48 -3.84
N ALA A 253 18.84 -25.53 -3.99
CA ALA A 253 19.87 -25.25 -2.98
C ALA A 253 19.34 -24.50 -1.74
N TYR A 254 18.11 -23.97 -1.81
CA TYR A 254 17.56 -23.07 -0.78
C TYR A 254 16.19 -23.53 -0.28
N ASP A 255 15.89 -23.15 0.97
CA ASP A 255 14.58 -23.39 1.58
C ASP A 255 13.63 -22.24 1.26
N PHE A 256 14.18 -21.03 1.20
CA PHE A 256 13.44 -19.79 0.92
C PHE A 256 14.21 -18.90 -0.05
N PHE A 257 13.49 -18.09 -0.80
CA PHE A 257 14.07 -16.86 -1.31
C PHE A 257 13.37 -15.64 -0.67
N ALA A 258 14.10 -14.54 -0.59
CA ALA A 258 13.58 -13.23 -0.25
C ALA A 258 13.92 -12.27 -1.38
N SER A 259 13.07 -11.28 -1.66
CA SER A 259 13.35 -10.39 -2.78
C SER A 259 12.91 -8.96 -2.57
N VAL A 260 13.66 -8.07 -3.22
CA VAL A 260 13.32 -6.66 -3.38
C VAL A 260 13.52 -6.24 -4.83
N ASP A 261 12.80 -5.20 -5.26
CA ASP A 261 13.07 -4.55 -6.54
C ASP A 261 14.41 -3.81 -6.50
N THR A 262 14.97 -3.52 -7.66
CA THR A 262 16.28 -2.88 -7.87
C THR A 262 16.47 -1.59 -7.08
N ASP A 263 15.39 -0.83 -6.89
CA ASP A 263 15.35 0.45 -6.19
C ASP A 263 14.98 0.35 -4.70
N HIS A 264 14.81 -0.84 -4.17
CA HIS A 264 14.43 -1.05 -2.78
C HIS A 264 15.63 -1.46 -1.93
N VAL A 265 16.08 -0.56 -1.06
CA VAL A 265 17.21 -0.77 -0.15
C VAL A 265 16.72 -1.53 1.08
N PRO A 266 17.16 -2.80 1.28
CA PRO A 266 16.71 -3.61 2.40
C PRO A 266 17.37 -3.19 3.72
N MET A 267 16.64 -3.41 4.83
CA MET A 267 17.14 -3.20 6.19
C MET A 267 17.97 -4.40 6.68
N PRO A 268 18.94 -4.20 7.57
CA PRO A 268 19.78 -5.30 8.08
C PRO A 268 18.99 -6.42 8.80
N ASN A 269 17.82 -6.12 9.35
CA ASN A 269 16.95 -7.07 10.04
C ASN A 269 15.85 -7.70 9.14
N TYR A 270 15.97 -7.55 7.84
CA TYR A 270 14.97 -8.01 6.86
C TYR A 270 14.57 -9.48 7.06
N LEU A 271 15.53 -10.39 7.00
CA LEU A 271 15.27 -11.82 7.14
C LEU A 271 14.87 -12.20 8.57
N GLU A 272 15.44 -11.56 9.57
CA GLU A 272 15.08 -11.79 10.97
C GLU A 272 13.60 -11.54 11.25
N ARG A 273 13.02 -10.54 10.55
CA ARG A 273 11.62 -10.14 10.74
C ARG A 273 10.62 -10.93 9.87
N MET A 274 11.08 -11.57 8.80
CA MET A 274 10.21 -12.32 7.89
C MET A 274 10.25 -13.84 8.12
N LEU A 275 11.44 -14.41 8.33
CA LEU A 275 11.59 -15.87 8.29
C LEU A 275 10.95 -16.60 9.47
N GLY A 276 10.78 -15.93 10.61
CA GLY A 276 10.18 -16.56 11.78
C GLY A 276 8.77 -17.11 11.54
N TYR A 277 8.01 -16.47 10.69
CA TYR A 277 6.63 -16.91 10.37
C TYR A 277 6.59 -18.23 9.59
N PHE A 278 7.67 -18.62 8.90
CA PHE A 278 7.77 -19.90 8.21
C PHE A 278 7.93 -21.11 9.14
N ARG A 279 8.07 -20.90 10.45
CA ARG A 279 7.91 -21.99 11.43
C ARG A 279 6.52 -22.62 11.35
N ASP A 280 5.51 -21.89 10.90
CA ASP A 280 4.22 -22.45 10.48
C ASP A 280 4.43 -23.11 9.11
N PRO A 281 4.30 -24.46 9.01
CA PRO A 281 4.57 -25.19 7.79
C PRO A 281 3.62 -24.83 6.64
N ASP A 282 2.45 -24.24 6.95
CA ASP A 282 1.46 -23.85 5.97
C ASP A 282 1.66 -22.43 5.41
N VAL A 283 2.68 -21.69 5.89
CA VAL A 283 3.04 -20.39 5.34
C VAL A 283 3.86 -20.57 4.06
N GLY A 284 3.30 -20.14 2.93
CA GLY A 284 3.94 -20.17 1.62
C GLY A 284 4.75 -18.91 1.32
N PHE A 285 4.26 -17.73 1.77
CA PHE A 285 5.00 -16.48 1.63
C PHE A 285 4.68 -15.48 2.75
N VAL A 286 5.63 -14.57 2.96
CA VAL A 286 5.54 -13.44 3.89
C VAL A 286 5.83 -12.16 3.11
N ILE A 287 5.10 -11.10 3.39
CA ILE A 287 5.26 -9.80 2.75
C ILE A 287 5.31 -8.67 3.79
N GLY A 288 6.04 -7.61 3.45
CA GLY A 288 6.08 -6.35 4.16
C GLY A 288 5.53 -5.19 3.32
N PRO A 289 5.40 -3.99 3.90
CA PRO A 289 4.96 -2.80 3.18
C PRO A 289 6.00 -2.34 2.16
N GLN A 290 5.51 -1.72 1.09
CA GLN A 290 6.32 -0.92 0.19
C GLN A 290 6.30 0.53 0.68
N VAL A 291 7.47 1.16 0.77
CA VAL A 291 7.65 2.53 1.28
C VAL A 291 8.52 3.32 0.31
N TYR A 292 8.12 4.55 -0.02
CA TYR A 292 8.87 5.43 -0.92
C TYR A 292 9.75 6.39 -0.14
N GLY A 293 11.08 6.24 -0.29
CA GLY A 293 12.11 7.05 0.38
C GLY A 293 12.40 8.39 -0.29
N ASN A 294 12.13 8.53 -1.59
CA ASN A 294 12.30 9.77 -2.36
C ASN A 294 11.13 10.75 -2.13
N TYR A 295 10.86 11.11 -0.87
CA TYR A 295 9.66 11.83 -0.41
C TYR A 295 9.76 13.35 -0.63
N ASP A 296 10.11 13.79 -1.86
CA ASP A 296 10.40 15.19 -2.17
C ASP A 296 9.31 15.86 -2.98
N THR A 297 8.77 15.18 -4.01
CA THR A 297 7.75 15.75 -4.87
C THR A 297 6.34 15.59 -4.30
N PHE A 298 5.40 16.44 -4.75
CA PHE A 298 3.98 16.29 -4.40
C PHE A 298 3.43 14.94 -4.88
N VAL A 299 3.82 14.51 -6.09
CA VAL A 299 3.35 13.25 -6.68
C VAL A 299 3.78 12.06 -5.82
N THR A 300 5.07 12.00 -5.43
CA THR A 300 5.57 10.92 -4.57
C THR A 300 4.87 10.90 -3.21
N LYS A 301 4.70 12.08 -2.58
CA LYS A 301 4.03 12.20 -1.28
C LYS A 301 2.58 11.71 -1.31
N ALA A 302 1.85 12.12 -2.34
CA ALA A 302 0.46 11.74 -2.50
C ALA A 302 0.31 10.26 -2.92
N ALA A 303 1.21 9.75 -3.76
CA ALA A 303 1.26 8.34 -4.15
C ALA A 303 1.57 7.43 -2.95
N GLU A 304 2.53 7.83 -2.09
CA GLU A 304 2.83 7.11 -0.86
C GLU A 304 1.62 7.07 0.08
N SER A 305 0.99 8.21 0.30
CA SER A 305 -0.22 8.29 1.12
C SER A 305 -1.36 7.43 0.58
N GLN A 306 -1.52 7.35 -0.74
CA GLN A 306 -2.53 6.52 -1.40
C GLN A 306 -2.27 5.02 -1.20
N GLN A 307 -1.06 4.56 -1.57
CA GLN A 307 -0.74 3.14 -1.54
C GLN A 307 -0.65 2.58 -0.12
N PHE A 308 -0.28 3.42 0.84
CA PHE A 308 -0.05 2.97 2.21
C PHE A 308 -1.34 2.49 2.89
N LEU A 309 -2.51 2.95 2.47
CA LEU A 309 -3.79 2.40 2.93
C LEU A 309 -3.93 0.92 2.57
N PHE A 310 -3.53 0.53 1.35
CA PHE A 310 -3.51 -0.87 0.95
C PHE A 310 -2.58 -1.70 1.83
N HIS A 311 -1.34 -1.26 2.01
CA HIS A 311 -0.37 -1.97 2.82
C HIS A 311 -0.78 -2.01 4.30
N ALA A 312 -1.15 -0.88 4.87
CA ALA A 312 -1.33 -0.79 6.32
C ALA A 312 -2.73 -1.16 6.83
N LEU A 313 -3.73 -1.29 5.97
CA LEU A 313 -5.07 -1.72 6.38
C LEU A 313 -5.51 -3.00 5.66
N ILE A 314 -5.55 -2.98 4.34
CA ILE A 314 -6.12 -4.09 3.55
C ILE A 314 -5.28 -5.37 3.69
N GLN A 315 -3.97 -5.25 3.64
CA GLN A 315 -3.07 -6.39 3.85
C GLN A 315 -3.15 -6.94 5.29
N ARG A 316 -3.27 -6.07 6.30
CA ARG A 316 -3.52 -6.49 7.69
C ARG A 316 -4.86 -7.22 7.85
N ALA A 317 -5.89 -6.76 7.15
CA ALA A 317 -7.19 -7.46 7.11
C ALA A 317 -7.05 -8.85 6.48
N GLY A 318 -6.23 -8.99 5.44
CA GLY A 318 -5.89 -10.26 4.81
C GLY A 318 -5.32 -11.30 5.78
N ASN A 319 -4.59 -10.87 6.82
CA ASN A 319 -4.08 -11.75 7.87
C ASN A 319 -5.20 -12.54 8.59
N ARG A 320 -6.43 -11.99 8.68
CA ARG A 320 -7.59 -12.70 9.26
C ARG A 320 -7.86 -14.01 8.55
N TYR A 321 -7.65 -14.02 7.25
CA TYR A 321 -7.98 -15.12 6.36
C TYR A 321 -6.75 -15.96 5.96
N GLY A 322 -5.54 -15.55 6.43
CA GLY A 322 -4.27 -16.12 5.98
C GLY A 322 -4.08 -15.95 4.48
N ALA A 323 -4.51 -14.80 3.96
CA ALA A 323 -4.51 -14.48 2.54
C ALA A 323 -4.13 -13.01 2.24
N PRO A 324 -3.16 -12.37 2.92
CA PRO A 324 -2.55 -11.18 2.36
C PRO A 324 -2.12 -11.44 0.92
N MET A 325 -2.27 -10.43 0.06
CA MET A 325 -1.92 -10.52 -1.35
C MET A 325 -0.40 -10.50 -1.52
N PHE A 326 0.15 -11.37 -2.36
CA PHE A 326 1.56 -11.34 -2.70
C PHE A 326 1.90 -10.04 -3.45
N VAL A 327 3.05 -9.45 -3.09
CA VAL A 327 3.57 -8.21 -3.68
C VAL A 327 4.97 -8.47 -4.22
N GLY A 328 5.30 -7.92 -5.37
CA GLY A 328 6.51 -8.20 -6.13
C GLY A 328 7.82 -7.74 -5.47
N THR A 329 7.75 -7.01 -4.34
CA THR A 329 8.90 -6.53 -3.57
C THR A 329 8.64 -6.70 -2.07
N SER A 330 9.68 -6.57 -1.24
CA SER A 330 9.58 -6.73 0.23
C SER A 330 8.90 -8.05 0.63
N ASN A 331 9.35 -9.15 0.07
CA ASN A 331 8.77 -10.47 0.27
C ASN A 331 9.80 -11.54 0.64
N ALA A 332 9.31 -12.65 1.21
CA ALA A 332 10.01 -13.91 1.35
C ALA A 332 9.07 -15.06 0.97
N VAL A 333 9.57 -16.05 0.28
CA VAL A 333 8.76 -17.15 -0.31
C VAL A 333 9.39 -18.50 -0.01
N ARG A 334 8.55 -19.47 0.38
CA ARG A 334 8.95 -20.87 0.52
C ARG A 334 9.11 -21.50 -0.88
N ILE A 335 10.32 -21.91 -1.22
CA ILE A 335 10.64 -22.42 -2.56
C ILE A 335 9.81 -23.66 -2.92
N SER A 336 9.61 -24.58 -1.98
CA SER A 336 8.80 -25.79 -2.24
C SER A 336 7.34 -25.46 -2.59
N ALA A 337 6.75 -24.42 -1.97
CA ALA A 337 5.39 -23.97 -2.29
C ALA A 337 5.33 -23.30 -3.67
N LEU A 338 6.34 -22.51 -4.03
CA LEU A 338 6.41 -21.86 -5.32
C LEU A 338 6.63 -22.87 -6.47
N LYS A 339 7.56 -23.82 -6.29
CA LYS A 339 7.79 -24.91 -7.27
C LYS A 339 6.55 -25.75 -7.51
N GLN A 340 5.76 -26.02 -6.47
CA GLN A 340 4.52 -26.77 -6.57
C GLN A 340 3.51 -26.14 -7.55
N ILE A 341 3.47 -24.81 -7.65
CA ILE A 341 2.57 -24.10 -8.55
C ILE A 341 3.21 -23.74 -9.90
N GLY A 342 4.44 -24.21 -10.15
CA GLY A 342 5.17 -23.98 -11.40
C GLY A 342 5.92 -22.66 -11.49
N GLY A 343 6.20 -22.02 -10.36
CA GLY A 343 6.93 -20.74 -10.30
C GLY A 343 6.02 -19.51 -10.23
N LEU A 344 6.59 -18.35 -10.52
CA LEU A 344 5.84 -17.10 -10.65
C LEU A 344 4.97 -17.13 -11.92
N TYR A 345 3.74 -16.59 -11.82
CA TYR A 345 2.74 -16.70 -12.86
C TYR A 345 2.96 -15.70 -14.01
N ASP A 346 2.69 -16.11 -15.26
CA ASP A 346 2.77 -15.21 -16.43
C ASP A 346 1.57 -14.25 -16.46
N SER A 347 1.74 -13.09 -15.84
CA SER A 347 0.74 -12.02 -15.80
C SER A 347 1.45 -10.66 -15.77
N ILE A 348 0.71 -9.59 -16.10
CA ILE A 348 1.19 -8.19 -15.92
C ILE A 348 1.40 -7.87 -14.43
N THR A 349 0.56 -8.43 -13.56
CA THR A 349 0.72 -8.44 -12.09
C THR A 349 1.02 -9.87 -11.67
N GLU A 350 2.23 -10.31 -11.96
CA GLU A 350 2.71 -11.68 -11.68
C GLU A 350 2.59 -12.02 -10.20
N ASP A 351 2.75 -11.02 -9.35
CA ASP A 351 2.66 -11.12 -7.90
C ASP A 351 1.25 -11.50 -7.43
N MET A 352 0.24 -10.69 -7.76
CA MET A 352 -1.15 -10.99 -7.41
C MET A 352 -1.56 -12.39 -7.91
N ALA A 353 -1.25 -12.68 -9.16
CA ALA A 353 -1.59 -13.94 -9.80
C ALA A 353 -0.91 -15.14 -9.12
N THR A 354 0.38 -15.03 -8.79
CA THR A 354 1.14 -16.06 -8.08
C THR A 354 0.57 -16.31 -6.69
N GLY A 355 0.30 -15.24 -5.92
CA GLY A 355 -0.30 -15.37 -4.59
C GLY A 355 -1.66 -16.06 -4.62
N PHE A 356 -2.48 -15.74 -5.62
CA PHE A 356 -3.78 -16.37 -5.81
C PHE A 356 -3.65 -17.88 -6.08
N GLU A 357 -2.78 -18.28 -7.00
CA GLU A 357 -2.54 -19.70 -7.32
C GLU A 357 -1.94 -20.46 -6.12
N MET A 358 -1.03 -19.83 -5.37
CA MET A 358 -0.49 -20.45 -4.16
C MET A 358 -1.59 -20.70 -3.11
N HIS A 359 -2.50 -19.76 -2.89
CA HIS A 359 -3.61 -19.95 -1.96
C HIS A 359 -4.64 -21.00 -2.41
N ARG A 360 -4.71 -21.32 -3.72
CA ARG A 360 -5.52 -22.41 -4.26
C ARG A 360 -4.88 -23.77 -4.03
N ALA A 361 -3.56 -23.84 -3.99
CA ALA A 361 -2.81 -25.08 -3.76
C ALA A 361 -2.89 -25.53 -2.29
N ARG A 362 -2.58 -26.80 -2.05
CA ARG A 362 -2.50 -27.40 -0.71
C ARG A 362 -1.06 -27.76 -0.40
N ASN A 363 -0.65 -27.53 0.83
CA ASN A 363 0.62 -28.02 1.33
C ASN A 363 0.60 -29.58 1.31
N PRO A 364 1.49 -30.26 0.58
CA PRO A 364 1.47 -31.72 0.47
C PRO A 364 1.78 -32.43 1.79
N ARG A 365 2.44 -31.76 2.74
CA ARG A 365 2.78 -32.33 4.05
C ARG A 365 1.63 -32.30 5.05
N THR A 366 0.80 -31.25 5.00
CA THR A 366 -0.27 -31.04 6.00
C THR A 366 -1.68 -31.24 5.43
N GLY A 367 -1.82 -31.27 4.10
CA GLY A 367 -3.10 -31.29 3.39
C GLY A 367 -3.88 -29.97 3.45
N ARG A 368 -3.38 -28.96 4.19
CA ARG A 368 -4.04 -27.66 4.35
C ARG A 368 -3.72 -26.74 3.18
N LYS A 369 -4.58 -25.74 2.95
CA LYS A 369 -4.31 -24.67 1.97
C LYS A 369 -3.13 -23.82 2.42
N TRP A 370 -2.23 -23.49 1.47
CA TRP A 370 -1.16 -22.52 1.74
C TRP A 370 -1.73 -21.19 2.26
N ARG A 371 -1.00 -20.57 3.17
CA ARG A 371 -1.34 -19.30 3.80
C ARG A 371 -0.23 -18.30 3.54
N SER A 372 -0.54 -17.04 3.71
CA SER A 372 0.45 -15.97 3.71
C SER A 372 0.34 -15.12 4.97
N VAL A 373 1.39 -14.33 5.24
CA VAL A 373 1.48 -13.43 6.37
C VAL A 373 1.91 -12.06 5.87
N TYR A 374 1.26 -11.02 6.33
CA TYR A 374 1.70 -9.64 6.17
C TYR A 374 2.24 -9.11 7.50
N THR A 375 3.50 -8.62 7.51
CA THR A 375 4.08 -7.88 8.64
C THR A 375 4.01 -6.38 8.37
N PRO A 376 3.65 -5.54 9.37
CA PRO A 376 3.70 -4.09 9.21
C PRO A 376 5.13 -3.51 9.26
N ASP A 377 6.12 -4.34 9.53
CA ASP A 377 7.51 -3.93 9.64
C ASP A 377 8.03 -3.42 8.29
N VAL A 378 8.57 -2.21 8.27
CA VAL A 378 9.19 -1.62 7.09
C VAL A 378 10.59 -2.18 6.93
N LEU A 379 10.76 -3.10 6.00
CA LEU A 379 11.99 -3.87 5.84
C LEU A 379 12.81 -3.49 4.60
N ALA A 380 12.24 -2.68 3.72
CA ALA A 380 12.93 -2.07 2.59
C ALA A 380 12.31 -0.72 2.26
N VAL A 381 13.13 0.18 1.71
CA VAL A 381 12.70 1.52 1.28
C VAL A 381 13.10 1.72 -0.16
N GLY A 382 12.12 2.01 -1.01
CA GLY A 382 12.29 2.15 -2.45
C GLY A 382 12.00 3.54 -2.98
N GLU A 383 11.89 3.65 -4.29
CA GLU A 383 11.56 4.88 -4.98
C GLU A 383 10.13 4.88 -5.52
N GLY A 384 9.40 5.95 -5.24
CA GLY A 384 8.08 6.21 -5.81
C GLY A 384 8.15 7.08 -7.08
N PRO A 385 7.05 7.15 -7.83
CA PRO A 385 6.95 7.99 -9.02
C PRO A 385 7.10 9.47 -8.66
N THR A 386 7.91 10.20 -9.41
CA THR A 386 8.15 11.64 -9.20
C THR A 386 7.34 12.52 -10.15
N ALA A 387 6.89 11.97 -11.28
CA ALA A 387 6.08 12.63 -12.31
C ALA A 387 4.66 12.04 -12.39
N TRP A 388 3.69 12.82 -12.87
CA TRP A 388 2.32 12.37 -13.11
C TRP A 388 2.26 11.26 -14.16
N THR A 389 3.07 11.35 -15.22
CA THR A 389 3.16 10.32 -16.28
C THR A 389 3.54 8.97 -15.70
N ASP A 390 4.54 8.93 -14.83
CA ASP A 390 5.04 7.71 -14.21
C ASP A 390 4.01 7.14 -13.24
N PHE A 391 3.38 8.01 -12.44
CA PHE A 391 2.31 7.61 -11.52
C PHE A 391 1.10 7.03 -12.27
N PHE A 392 0.58 7.72 -13.30
CA PHE A 392 -0.56 7.22 -14.06
C PHE A 392 -0.24 5.94 -14.85
N THR A 393 0.98 5.80 -15.34
CA THR A 393 1.44 4.56 -15.98
C THR A 393 1.46 3.39 -15.00
N GLN A 394 1.92 3.63 -13.77
CA GLN A 394 1.89 2.64 -12.69
C GLN A 394 0.46 2.24 -12.33
N GLN A 395 -0.46 3.20 -12.15
CA GLN A 395 -1.86 2.96 -11.84
C GLN A 395 -2.59 2.21 -12.98
N LEU A 396 -2.29 2.56 -14.23
CA LEU A 396 -2.82 1.87 -15.41
C LEU A 396 -2.37 0.41 -15.44
N ARG A 397 -1.10 0.14 -15.13
CA ARG A 397 -0.54 -1.22 -15.08
C ARG A 397 -1.19 -2.06 -13.97
N TRP A 398 -1.33 -1.52 -12.76
CA TRP A 398 -1.93 -2.23 -11.63
C TRP A 398 -3.41 -2.54 -11.87
N SER A 399 -4.19 -1.56 -12.32
CA SER A 399 -5.59 -1.78 -12.65
C SER A 399 -5.77 -2.78 -13.80
N ARG A 400 -4.94 -2.69 -14.85
CA ARG A 400 -4.98 -3.61 -15.99
C ARG A 400 -4.68 -5.05 -15.58
N GLY A 401 -3.63 -5.24 -14.78
CA GLY A 401 -3.27 -6.57 -14.27
C GLY A 401 -4.36 -7.17 -13.37
N THR A 402 -5.02 -6.33 -12.55
CA THR A 402 -6.16 -6.78 -11.75
C THR A 402 -7.32 -7.24 -12.64
N TYR A 403 -7.68 -6.50 -13.68
CA TYR A 403 -8.73 -6.91 -14.62
C TYR A 403 -8.38 -8.22 -15.34
N GLU A 404 -7.13 -8.41 -15.75
CA GLU A 404 -6.70 -9.66 -16.34
C GLU A 404 -6.78 -10.85 -15.36
N THR A 405 -6.42 -10.63 -14.09
CA THR A 405 -6.53 -11.65 -13.03
C THR A 405 -8.02 -12.00 -12.79
N ILE A 406 -8.92 -11.02 -12.79
CA ILE A 406 -10.37 -11.26 -12.68
C ILE A 406 -10.85 -12.14 -13.84
N LEU A 407 -10.50 -11.77 -15.06
CA LEU A 407 -11.00 -12.45 -16.26
C LEU A 407 -10.42 -13.86 -16.44
N LYS A 408 -9.15 -14.07 -16.07
CA LYS A 408 -8.44 -15.34 -16.36
C LYS A 408 -8.43 -16.32 -15.20
N GLN A 409 -8.42 -15.85 -13.93
CA GLN A 409 -8.10 -16.69 -12.77
C GLN A 409 -9.17 -16.69 -11.69
N TYR A 410 -9.81 -15.55 -11.40
CA TYR A 410 -10.70 -15.41 -10.26
C TYR A 410 -11.82 -16.45 -10.22
N TRP A 411 -12.43 -16.75 -11.36
CA TRP A 411 -13.51 -17.75 -11.47
C TRP A 411 -13.07 -19.17 -11.11
N ARG A 412 -11.80 -19.51 -11.35
CA ARG A 412 -11.23 -20.78 -10.90
C ARG A 412 -11.10 -20.84 -9.38
N GLY A 413 -10.88 -19.70 -8.73
CA GLY A 413 -10.83 -19.56 -7.27
C GLY A 413 -12.17 -19.83 -6.60
N PHE A 414 -13.27 -19.52 -7.27
CA PHE A 414 -14.61 -19.63 -6.71
C PHE A 414 -14.92 -21.01 -6.14
N PHE A 415 -14.47 -22.05 -6.82
CA PHE A 415 -14.67 -23.45 -6.41
C PHE A 415 -13.48 -24.07 -5.66
N SER A 416 -12.36 -23.38 -5.55
CA SER A 416 -11.12 -23.93 -5.00
C SER A 416 -10.59 -23.21 -3.76
N LEU A 417 -10.97 -21.97 -3.51
CA LEU A 417 -10.59 -21.23 -2.32
C LEU A 417 -11.59 -21.42 -1.17
N PRO A 418 -11.13 -21.49 0.09
CA PRO A 418 -12.02 -21.35 1.24
C PRO A 418 -12.77 -20.01 1.19
N ALA A 419 -14.03 -19.98 1.64
CA ALA A 419 -14.91 -18.82 1.57
C ALA A 419 -14.28 -17.51 2.11
N GLY A 420 -13.56 -17.59 3.24
CA GLY A 420 -12.87 -16.41 3.80
C GLY A 420 -11.74 -15.88 2.91
N LYS A 421 -10.99 -16.75 2.25
CA LYS A 421 -9.95 -16.32 1.28
C LYS A 421 -10.59 -15.73 0.04
N LEU A 422 -11.63 -16.36 -0.49
CA LEU A 422 -12.37 -15.85 -1.65
C LEU A 422 -12.94 -14.48 -1.35
N PHE A 423 -13.60 -14.31 -0.20
CA PHE A 423 -14.11 -13.02 0.26
C PHE A 423 -13.03 -11.95 0.31
N ASN A 424 -11.87 -12.26 0.93
CA ASN A 424 -10.74 -11.31 1.00
C ASN A 424 -10.22 -10.91 -0.38
N TYR A 425 -10.07 -11.87 -1.30
CA TYR A 425 -9.68 -11.57 -2.68
C TYR A 425 -10.74 -10.72 -3.39
N THR A 426 -12.03 -11.04 -3.22
CA THR A 426 -13.13 -10.23 -3.79
C THR A 426 -13.01 -8.78 -3.35
N MET A 427 -12.83 -8.52 -2.05
CA MET A 427 -12.70 -7.16 -1.53
C MET A 427 -11.49 -6.41 -2.10
N MET A 428 -10.39 -7.11 -2.38
CA MET A 428 -9.20 -6.49 -2.98
C MET A 428 -9.37 -6.20 -4.48
N ILE A 429 -9.87 -7.18 -5.25
CA ILE A 429 -9.92 -7.07 -6.71
C ILE A 429 -11.04 -6.14 -7.22
N VAL A 430 -12.12 -5.95 -6.45
CA VAL A 430 -13.23 -5.07 -6.86
C VAL A 430 -12.93 -3.58 -6.77
N PHE A 431 -11.85 -3.18 -6.11
CA PHE A 431 -11.49 -1.76 -5.93
C PHE A 431 -11.37 -1.01 -7.26
N TYR A 432 -10.58 -1.52 -8.20
CA TYR A 432 -10.40 -0.87 -9.51
C TYR A 432 -11.66 -0.91 -10.37
N PRO A 433 -12.37 -2.05 -10.54
CA PRO A 433 -13.65 -2.08 -11.26
C PRO A 433 -14.67 -1.11 -10.70
N MET A 434 -14.86 -1.07 -9.37
CA MET A 434 -15.83 -0.18 -8.74
C MET A 434 -15.48 1.29 -8.95
N SER A 435 -14.20 1.67 -8.78
CA SER A 435 -13.74 3.04 -9.05
C SER A 435 -13.93 3.44 -10.51
N ALA A 436 -13.60 2.53 -11.44
CA ALA A 436 -13.79 2.75 -12.88
C ALA A 436 -15.26 2.91 -13.26
N MET A 437 -16.11 1.98 -12.80
CA MET A 437 -17.55 2.01 -13.09
C MET A 437 -18.21 3.24 -12.49
N ASN A 438 -17.89 3.61 -11.23
CA ASN A 438 -18.41 4.84 -10.64
C ASN A 438 -18.10 6.06 -11.48
N TRP A 439 -16.87 6.16 -12.01
CA TRP A 439 -16.49 7.31 -12.82
C TRP A 439 -17.20 7.35 -14.17
N ILE A 440 -17.33 6.19 -14.84
CA ILE A 440 -18.06 6.06 -16.11
C ILE A 440 -19.54 6.38 -15.92
N LEU A 441 -20.16 5.81 -14.87
CA LEU A 441 -21.58 6.02 -14.58
C LEU A 441 -21.86 7.46 -14.15
N ALA A 442 -20.95 8.12 -13.40
CA ALA A 442 -21.08 9.53 -13.06
C ALA A 442 -21.04 10.42 -14.32
N ALA A 443 -20.13 10.14 -15.25
CA ALA A 443 -20.05 10.86 -16.52
C ALA A 443 -21.31 10.64 -17.38
N LEU A 444 -21.78 9.39 -17.45
CA LEU A 444 -23.01 9.02 -18.14
C LEU A 444 -24.22 9.74 -17.52
N SER A 445 -24.36 9.70 -16.19
CA SER A 445 -25.46 10.38 -15.49
C SER A 445 -25.47 11.89 -15.71
N CYS A 446 -24.29 12.53 -15.70
CA CYS A 446 -24.19 13.96 -16.03
C CYS A 446 -24.63 14.24 -17.48
N ALA A 447 -24.20 13.44 -18.44
CA ALA A 447 -24.56 13.61 -19.84
C ALA A 447 -26.06 13.37 -20.10
N LEU A 448 -26.64 12.33 -19.49
CA LEU A 448 -28.06 12.01 -19.64
C LEU A 448 -28.95 13.06 -18.97
N PHE A 449 -28.66 13.45 -17.74
CA PHE A 449 -29.50 14.42 -17.03
C PHE A 449 -29.34 15.83 -17.61
N LEU A 450 -28.11 16.35 -17.59
CA LEU A 450 -27.85 17.74 -17.95
C LEU A 450 -27.95 18.00 -19.46
N GLY A 451 -27.63 16.98 -20.29
CA GLY A 451 -27.66 17.08 -21.75
C GLY A 451 -28.96 16.64 -22.39
N MET A 452 -29.67 15.67 -21.80
CA MET A 452 -30.88 15.07 -22.44
C MET A 452 -32.14 15.18 -21.59
N GLY A 453 -32.06 15.70 -20.35
CA GLY A 453 -33.20 15.83 -19.45
C GLY A 453 -33.72 14.52 -18.86
N ALA A 454 -32.92 13.43 -18.96
CA ALA A 454 -33.27 12.16 -18.34
C ALA A 454 -33.13 12.24 -16.82
N SER A 455 -34.06 11.64 -16.07
CA SER A 455 -34.07 11.67 -14.61
C SER A 455 -34.43 10.30 -14.05
N GLY A 456 -33.49 9.64 -13.37
CA GLY A 456 -33.80 8.32 -12.78
C GLY A 456 -34.59 8.40 -11.49
N VAL A 457 -34.42 9.49 -10.73
CA VAL A 457 -35.06 9.73 -9.43
C VAL A 457 -35.57 11.15 -9.33
N GLN A 458 -36.71 11.32 -8.65
CA GLN A 458 -37.31 12.60 -8.31
C GLN A 458 -37.36 12.74 -6.79
N ILE A 459 -36.41 13.50 -6.25
CA ILE A 459 -36.25 13.74 -4.82
C ILE A 459 -35.96 15.21 -4.57
N ASP A 460 -36.32 15.71 -3.40
CA ASP A 460 -35.93 17.05 -2.99
C ASP A 460 -34.39 17.17 -2.91
N PRO A 461 -33.81 18.13 -3.65
CA PRO A 461 -32.34 18.30 -3.68
C PRO A 461 -31.73 18.57 -2.33
N THR A 462 -32.44 19.31 -1.46
CA THR A 462 -31.95 19.69 -0.13
C THR A 462 -31.88 18.47 0.78
N VAL A 463 -32.92 17.63 0.77
CA VAL A 463 -32.97 16.38 1.52
C VAL A 463 -31.85 15.44 1.04
N TRP A 464 -31.71 15.29 -0.29
CA TRP A 464 -30.64 14.46 -0.85
C TRP A 464 -29.25 14.96 -0.45
N MET A 465 -28.97 16.26 -0.60
CA MET A 465 -27.67 16.85 -0.24
C MET A 465 -27.35 16.68 1.26
N MET A 466 -28.36 16.81 2.12
CA MET A 466 -28.20 16.60 3.56
C MET A 466 -27.86 15.13 3.88
N LEU A 467 -28.59 14.18 3.33
CA LEU A 467 -28.37 12.75 3.57
C LEU A 467 -27.03 12.28 2.98
N TYR A 468 -26.76 12.65 1.74
CA TYR A 468 -25.50 12.32 1.05
C TYR A 468 -24.30 12.99 1.71
N GLY A 469 -24.44 14.24 2.14
CA GLY A 469 -23.40 14.98 2.86
C GLY A 469 -23.03 14.30 4.19
N ASN A 470 -24.03 13.88 4.97
CA ASN A 470 -23.82 13.15 6.22
C ASN A 470 -23.16 11.77 5.99
N ALA A 471 -23.61 11.02 4.99
CA ALA A 471 -23.01 9.73 4.64
C ALA A 471 -21.56 9.89 4.18
N SER A 472 -21.29 10.92 3.37
CA SER A 472 -19.93 11.23 2.90
C SER A 472 -19.02 11.70 4.04
N ALA A 473 -19.52 12.53 4.96
CA ALA A 473 -18.77 12.97 6.14
C ALA A 473 -18.37 11.78 7.03
N LEU A 474 -19.27 10.82 7.26
CA LEU A 474 -18.96 9.60 8.01
C LEU A 474 -17.95 8.71 7.27
N GLN A 475 -18.05 8.59 5.94
CA GLN A 475 -17.08 7.85 5.13
C GLN A 475 -15.69 8.48 5.20
N ILE A 476 -15.59 9.80 5.05
CA ILE A 476 -14.34 10.56 5.19
C ILE A 476 -13.81 10.45 6.62
N GLY A 477 -14.68 10.57 7.61
CA GLY A 477 -14.34 10.39 9.03
C GLY A 477 -13.76 9.01 9.32
N LEU A 478 -14.34 7.95 8.78
CA LEU A 478 -13.82 6.59 8.87
C LEU A 478 -12.43 6.46 8.22
N TYR A 479 -12.25 7.07 7.04
CA TYR A 479 -10.96 7.08 6.36
C TYR A 479 -9.88 7.79 7.19
N ILE A 480 -10.15 9.01 7.67
CA ILE A 480 -9.23 9.80 8.48
C ILE A 480 -8.93 9.08 9.80
N TRP A 481 -9.94 8.47 10.43
CA TRP A 481 -9.75 7.71 11.65
C TRP A 481 -8.82 6.49 11.44
N ASN A 482 -8.96 5.79 10.32
CA ASN A 482 -8.10 4.68 9.94
C ASN A 482 -6.64 5.12 9.74
N ARG A 483 -6.40 6.36 9.30
CA ARG A 483 -5.05 6.85 9.02
C ARG A 483 -4.12 6.87 10.22
N ARG A 484 -4.62 6.97 11.45
CA ARG A 484 -3.77 6.90 12.65
C ARG A 484 -3.06 5.55 12.84
N HIS A 485 -3.57 4.49 12.20
CA HIS A 485 -2.96 3.16 12.20
C HIS A 485 -2.13 2.89 10.93
N ASN A 486 -2.16 3.80 9.96
CA ASN A 486 -1.74 3.58 8.59
C ASN A 486 -0.85 4.71 8.06
N VAL A 487 0.04 5.23 8.88
CA VAL A 487 0.94 6.32 8.50
C VAL A 487 2.26 5.74 8.01
N SER A 488 2.71 6.17 6.82
CA SER A 488 4.05 5.87 6.31
C SER A 488 5.13 6.52 7.19
N PRO A 489 6.34 5.95 7.27
CA PRO A 489 7.46 6.57 7.98
C PRO A 489 7.74 8.02 7.56
N HIS A 490 7.41 8.36 6.32
CA HIS A 490 7.66 9.66 5.72
C HIS A 490 6.51 10.66 5.88
N GLU A 491 5.33 10.20 6.26
CA GLU A 491 4.16 11.05 6.49
C GLU A 491 4.21 11.68 7.89
N PRO A 492 3.80 12.95 8.05
CA PRO A 492 3.70 13.56 9.37
C PRO A 492 2.75 12.76 10.29
N GLU A 493 3.13 12.60 11.55
CA GLU A 493 2.26 11.97 12.54
C GLU A 493 0.94 12.76 12.67
N GLY A 494 -0.19 12.06 12.63
CA GLY A 494 -1.51 12.68 12.64
C GLY A 494 -1.99 13.16 11.27
N SER A 495 -1.27 12.83 10.20
CA SER A 495 -1.76 13.05 8.82
C SER A 495 -3.13 12.40 8.63
N GLY A 496 -4.11 13.17 8.12
CA GLY A 496 -5.42 12.65 7.75
C GLY A 496 -5.43 11.85 6.45
N GLY A 497 -4.29 11.77 5.75
CA GLY A 497 -4.18 11.07 4.47
C GLY A 497 -5.02 11.66 3.34
N ILE A 498 -5.43 12.91 3.45
CA ILE A 498 -6.28 13.61 2.46
C ILE A 498 -5.61 13.59 1.08
N ALA A 499 -4.28 13.78 1.02
CA ALA A 499 -3.54 13.71 -0.24
C ALA A 499 -3.69 12.34 -0.93
N GLY A 500 -3.64 11.24 -0.17
CA GLY A 500 -3.86 9.89 -0.68
C GLY A 500 -5.30 9.63 -1.14
N MET A 501 -6.29 10.15 -0.40
CA MET A 501 -7.70 10.08 -0.79
C MET A 501 -7.94 10.85 -2.09
N MET A 502 -7.42 12.07 -2.19
CA MET A 502 -7.49 12.86 -3.42
C MET A 502 -6.81 12.14 -4.57
N MET A 503 -5.60 11.58 -4.37
CA MET A 503 -4.87 10.86 -5.41
C MET A 503 -5.64 9.66 -5.94
N SER A 504 -6.39 8.95 -5.07
CA SER A 504 -7.29 7.87 -5.48
C SER A 504 -8.43 8.38 -6.37
N ALA A 505 -9.04 9.51 -6.02
CA ALA A 505 -10.08 10.15 -6.83
C ALA A 505 -9.54 10.63 -8.19
N LEU A 506 -8.37 11.27 -8.20
CA LEU A 506 -7.69 11.75 -9.41
C LEU A 506 -7.29 10.62 -10.35
N SER A 507 -7.14 9.39 -9.84
CA SER A 507 -6.81 8.20 -10.63
C SER A 507 -8.02 7.53 -11.27
N ALA A 508 -9.24 7.85 -10.88
CA ALA A 508 -10.46 7.21 -11.39
C ALA A 508 -10.60 7.27 -12.93
N PRO A 509 -10.26 8.38 -13.62
CA PRO A 509 -10.23 8.43 -15.09
C PRO A 509 -9.28 7.39 -15.71
N ILE A 510 -8.14 7.12 -15.06
CA ILE A 510 -7.15 6.12 -15.52
C ILE A 510 -7.72 4.70 -15.37
N TYR A 511 -8.41 4.43 -14.25
CA TYR A 511 -9.06 3.14 -14.01
C TYR A 511 -10.19 2.89 -15.01
N ALA A 512 -10.98 3.92 -15.34
CA ALA A 512 -12.02 3.86 -16.36
C ALA A 512 -11.42 3.52 -17.73
N ARG A 513 -10.35 4.19 -18.15
CA ARG A 513 -9.62 3.85 -19.37
C ARG A 513 -9.10 2.42 -19.35
N SER A 514 -8.49 2.00 -18.25
CA SER A 514 -7.95 0.65 -18.09
C SER A 514 -9.04 -0.43 -18.23
N LEU A 515 -10.24 -0.18 -17.68
CA LEU A 515 -11.39 -1.07 -17.82
C LEU A 515 -11.84 -1.16 -19.28
N MET A 516 -11.98 -0.03 -19.97
CA MET A 516 -12.33 0.01 -21.39
C MET A 516 -11.31 -0.75 -22.24
N ASP A 517 -10.02 -0.55 -22.00
CA ASP A 517 -8.95 -1.27 -22.70
C ASP A 517 -9.00 -2.79 -22.41
N ALA A 518 -9.42 -3.20 -21.19
CA ALA A 518 -9.60 -4.60 -20.83
C ALA A 518 -10.79 -5.24 -21.56
N VAL A 519 -11.95 -4.57 -21.57
CA VAL A 519 -13.18 -5.02 -22.25
C VAL A 519 -12.93 -5.13 -23.75
N LEU A 520 -12.28 -4.16 -24.34
CA LEU A 520 -11.92 -4.14 -25.78
C LEU A 520 -10.74 -5.07 -26.13
N ARG A 521 -10.21 -5.83 -25.16
CA ARG A 521 -9.11 -6.79 -25.33
C ARG A 521 -7.85 -6.17 -25.99
N ARG A 522 -7.62 -4.87 -25.78
CA ARG A 522 -6.43 -4.20 -26.30
C ARG A 522 -5.18 -4.80 -25.68
N LYS A 523 -4.16 -5.10 -26.50
CA LYS A 523 -2.88 -5.62 -26.00
C LYS A 523 -2.23 -4.58 -25.09
N SER A 524 -1.78 -5.00 -23.93
CA SER A 524 -1.00 -4.18 -23.00
C SER A 524 0.46 -4.67 -23.03
N SER A 525 1.39 -3.73 -23.14
CA SER A 525 2.81 -4.02 -22.96
C SER A 525 3.23 -3.69 -21.53
N PHE A 526 4.13 -4.50 -20.98
CA PHE A 526 4.78 -4.19 -19.71
C PHE A 526 5.72 -2.98 -19.91
N VAL A 527 5.41 -1.88 -19.23
CA VAL A 527 6.26 -0.68 -19.22
C VAL A 527 6.88 -0.58 -17.83
N VAL A 528 8.21 -0.63 -17.77
CA VAL A 528 8.96 -0.35 -16.54
C VAL A 528 8.79 1.13 -16.22
N THR A 529 8.38 1.47 -15.01
CA THR A 529 8.33 2.85 -14.55
C THR A 529 9.77 3.38 -14.45
N PRO A 530 10.12 4.49 -15.12
CA PRO A 530 11.44 5.10 -14.99
C PRO A 530 11.72 5.46 -13.53
N LYS A 531 13.00 5.37 -13.12
CA LYS A 531 13.45 5.59 -11.75
C LYS A 531 14.65 6.50 -11.71
N GLY A 532 14.94 7.09 -10.55
CA GLY A 532 16.00 8.06 -10.38
C GLY A 532 15.73 9.34 -11.18
N ASP A 533 16.78 9.92 -11.76
CA ASP A 533 16.71 11.16 -12.54
C ASP A 533 16.05 11.01 -13.92
N SER A 534 15.64 9.80 -14.30
CA SER A 534 15.06 9.48 -15.61
C SER A 534 13.53 9.58 -15.67
N SER A 535 12.91 10.40 -14.80
CA SER A 535 11.45 10.58 -14.79
C SER A 535 10.91 11.05 -16.15
N SER A 536 9.74 10.51 -16.51
CA SER A 536 9.08 10.87 -17.78
C SER A 536 8.60 12.32 -17.77
N PRO A 537 8.76 13.08 -18.86
CA PRO A 537 8.24 14.45 -18.92
C PRO A 537 6.71 14.45 -18.92
N ASP A 538 6.13 15.30 -18.08
CA ASP A 538 4.70 15.53 -18.08
C ASP A 538 4.30 16.50 -19.22
N THR A 539 3.29 16.11 -19.99
CA THR A 539 2.74 16.93 -21.08
C THR A 539 1.21 16.95 -21.02
N LEU A 540 0.60 18.06 -21.47
CA LEU A 540 -0.86 18.22 -21.39
C LEU A 540 -1.60 17.09 -22.14
N PHE A 541 -1.23 16.82 -23.40
CA PHE A 541 -1.91 15.85 -24.23
C PHE A 541 -1.39 14.41 -24.08
N GLY A 542 -0.16 14.24 -23.65
CA GLY A 542 0.40 12.90 -23.36
C GLY A 542 -0.09 12.33 -22.03
N THR A 543 0.17 13.07 -20.96
CA THR A 543 -0.12 12.66 -19.57
C THR A 543 -1.61 12.72 -19.25
N PHE A 544 -2.27 13.82 -19.62
CA PHE A 544 -3.62 14.14 -19.14
C PHE A 544 -4.74 13.95 -20.17
N ARG A 545 -4.48 13.25 -21.29
CA ARG A 545 -5.47 13.07 -22.38
C ARG A 545 -6.81 12.51 -21.91
N ILE A 546 -6.81 11.57 -20.99
CA ILE A 546 -8.03 10.98 -20.46
C ILE A 546 -8.77 11.94 -19.51
N HIS A 547 -8.02 12.73 -18.75
CA HIS A 547 -8.58 13.79 -17.92
C HIS A 547 -9.23 14.87 -18.79
N LEU A 548 -8.56 15.28 -19.90
CA LEU A 548 -9.14 16.22 -20.86
C LEU A 548 -10.44 15.72 -21.48
N PHE A 549 -10.53 14.42 -21.78
CA PHE A 549 -11.77 13.81 -22.27
C PHE A 549 -12.90 13.98 -21.23
N PHE A 550 -12.67 13.64 -19.96
CA PHE A 550 -13.71 13.78 -18.93
C PHE A 550 -14.00 15.25 -18.59
N ILE A 551 -13.03 16.16 -18.69
CA ILE A 551 -13.27 17.62 -18.59
C ILE A 551 -14.27 18.07 -19.67
N LEU A 552 -14.11 17.59 -20.90
CA LEU A 552 -15.06 17.89 -21.98
C LEU A 552 -16.44 17.30 -21.71
N VAL A 553 -16.53 16.08 -21.17
CA VAL A 553 -17.83 15.46 -20.84
C VAL A 553 -18.54 16.25 -19.73
N PHE A 554 -17.89 16.46 -18.57
CA PHE A 554 -18.53 17.16 -17.46
C PHE A 554 -18.77 18.64 -17.76
N GLY A 555 -17.80 19.33 -18.34
CA GLY A 555 -17.91 20.74 -18.72
C GLY A 555 -18.95 20.94 -19.82
N GLY A 556 -18.96 20.08 -20.83
CA GLY A 556 -19.96 20.08 -21.90
C GLY A 556 -21.37 19.82 -21.36
N SER A 557 -21.52 18.88 -20.42
CA SER A 557 -22.82 18.62 -19.76
C SER A 557 -23.32 19.84 -18.97
N ILE A 558 -22.42 20.53 -18.25
CA ILE A 558 -22.78 21.78 -17.52
C ILE A 558 -23.26 22.85 -18.52
N VAL A 559 -22.52 23.08 -19.60
CA VAL A 559 -22.91 24.07 -20.63
C VAL A 559 -24.24 23.68 -21.26
N ALA A 560 -24.41 22.41 -21.66
CA ALA A 560 -25.65 21.91 -22.26
C ALA A 560 -26.85 22.13 -21.33
N SER A 561 -26.71 21.96 -20.02
CA SER A 561 -27.78 22.13 -19.06
C SER A 561 -28.39 23.55 -19.06
N PHE A 562 -27.56 24.57 -19.23
CA PHE A 562 -28.01 25.98 -19.32
C PHE A 562 -28.64 26.29 -20.68
N VAL A 563 -28.11 25.72 -21.76
CA VAL A 563 -28.63 25.93 -23.12
C VAL A 563 -29.95 25.22 -23.33
N LEU A 564 -30.09 24.00 -22.78
CA LEU A 564 -31.27 23.14 -23.00
C LEU A 564 -32.32 23.26 -21.87
N GLY A 565 -32.03 24.02 -20.81
CA GLY A 565 -32.96 24.23 -19.70
C GLY A 565 -33.05 23.07 -18.69
N HIS A 566 -32.13 22.11 -18.73
CA HIS A 566 -32.13 20.95 -17.84
C HIS A 566 -31.31 21.17 -16.56
N SER A 567 -31.18 22.41 -16.11
CA SER A 567 -30.39 22.74 -14.93
C SER A 567 -31.03 22.27 -13.62
N HIS A 568 -30.27 21.57 -12.80
CA HIS A 568 -30.71 21.09 -11.49
C HIS A 568 -29.56 21.24 -10.47
N PRO A 569 -29.78 21.86 -9.29
CA PRO A 569 -28.69 22.21 -8.36
C PRO A 569 -27.83 21.03 -7.91
N ALA A 570 -28.44 19.89 -7.58
CA ALA A 570 -27.69 18.71 -7.13
C ALA A 570 -26.80 18.14 -8.25
N MET A 571 -27.32 18.03 -9.48
CA MET A 571 -26.57 17.50 -10.62
C MET A 571 -25.46 18.47 -11.07
N LEU A 572 -25.72 19.78 -11.06
CA LEU A 572 -24.70 20.79 -11.34
C LEU A 572 -23.57 20.76 -10.29
N THR A 573 -23.91 20.63 -9.00
CA THR A 573 -22.92 20.49 -7.93
C THR A 573 -22.06 19.26 -8.13
N TRP A 574 -22.68 18.13 -8.46
CA TRP A 574 -21.96 16.87 -8.71
C TRP A 574 -21.05 16.95 -9.95
N ALA A 575 -21.58 17.49 -11.05
CA ALA A 575 -20.82 17.69 -12.28
C ALA A 575 -19.64 18.67 -12.08
N ALA A 576 -19.84 19.75 -11.33
CA ALA A 576 -18.78 20.70 -10.98
C ALA A 576 -17.70 20.07 -10.10
N LEU A 577 -18.08 19.26 -9.11
CA LEU A 577 -17.12 18.50 -8.28
C LEU A 577 -16.32 17.50 -9.12
N ALA A 578 -16.97 16.76 -10.00
CA ALA A 578 -16.30 15.81 -10.90
C ALA A 578 -15.36 16.53 -11.88
N LEU A 579 -15.77 17.68 -12.41
CA LEU A 579 -14.93 18.54 -13.25
C LEU A 579 -13.70 19.03 -12.48
N LEU A 580 -13.87 19.50 -11.24
CA LEU A 580 -12.77 19.94 -10.37
C LEU A 580 -11.78 18.83 -10.10
N ILE A 581 -12.27 17.64 -9.71
CA ILE A 581 -11.43 16.45 -9.48
C ILE A 581 -10.64 16.11 -10.74
N THR A 582 -11.29 16.12 -11.90
CA THR A 582 -10.65 15.77 -13.17
C THR A 582 -9.60 16.79 -13.60
N ALA A 583 -9.82 18.08 -13.34
CA ALA A 583 -8.92 19.16 -13.71
C ALA A 583 -7.76 19.35 -12.72
N ALA A 584 -7.92 18.94 -11.46
CA ALA A 584 -6.96 19.17 -10.38
C ALA A 584 -5.51 18.72 -10.69
N PRO A 585 -5.24 17.54 -11.28
CA PRO A 585 -3.87 17.12 -11.58
C PRO A 585 -3.21 18.02 -12.62
N ILE A 586 -3.97 18.58 -13.57
CA ILE A 586 -3.46 19.52 -14.58
C ILE A 586 -3.05 20.84 -13.91
N PHE A 587 -3.86 21.36 -13.00
CA PHE A 587 -3.51 22.56 -12.23
C PHE A 587 -2.30 22.33 -11.33
N GLY A 588 -2.24 21.18 -10.64
CA GLY A 588 -1.09 20.79 -9.81
C GLY A 588 0.21 20.72 -10.63
N TRP A 589 0.18 20.08 -11.78
CA TRP A 589 1.31 20.03 -12.71
C TRP A 589 1.75 21.43 -13.17
N ARG A 590 0.80 22.29 -13.64
CA ARG A 590 1.12 23.65 -14.06
C ARG A 590 1.71 24.50 -12.94
N TYR A 591 1.20 24.34 -11.73
CA TYR A 591 1.74 25.03 -10.56
C TYR A 591 3.19 24.63 -10.29
N THR A 592 3.49 23.32 -10.30
CA THR A 592 4.85 22.80 -10.11
C THR A 592 5.81 23.36 -11.16
N VAL A 593 5.46 23.27 -12.45
CA VAL A 593 6.27 23.78 -13.56
C VAL A 593 6.55 25.29 -13.42
N ARG A 594 5.54 26.08 -13.03
CA ARG A 594 5.72 27.53 -12.80
C ARG A 594 6.66 27.80 -11.64
N THR A 595 6.54 27.06 -10.55
CA THR A 595 7.38 27.23 -9.36
C THR A 595 8.83 26.86 -9.64
N GLU A 596 9.09 25.80 -10.37
CA GLU A 596 10.43 25.40 -10.79
C GLU A 596 11.07 26.44 -11.73
N LYS A 597 10.32 26.94 -12.72
CA LYS A 597 10.78 28.01 -13.60
C LYS A 597 11.14 29.27 -12.81
N LYS A 598 10.35 29.61 -11.78
CA LYS A 598 10.62 30.76 -10.89
C LYS A 598 11.90 30.55 -10.07
N LYS A 599 12.10 29.34 -9.51
CA LYS A 599 13.33 28.98 -8.78
C LYS A 599 14.57 29.06 -9.67
N ARG A 600 14.50 28.52 -10.91
CA ARG A 600 15.62 28.61 -11.87
C ARG A 600 15.96 30.04 -12.28
N ARG A 601 14.96 30.93 -12.39
CA ARG A 601 15.17 32.36 -12.67
C ARG A 601 15.74 33.15 -11.50
N ALA A 602 15.45 32.74 -10.27
CA ALA A 602 15.95 33.38 -9.05
C ALA A 602 17.43 33.06 -8.76
N GLY A 603 18.04 32.14 -9.50
CA GLY A 603 19.40 31.67 -9.27
C GLY A 603 19.53 30.80 -8.00
N PRO A 604 20.69 30.20 -7.78
CA PRO A 604 20.97 29.52 -6.52
C PRO A 604 20.88 30.54 -5.38
N PRO A 605 20.37 30.17 -4.20
CA PRO A 605 20.40 31.04 -3.03
C PRO A 605 21.85 31.51 -2.82
N PRO A 606 22.08 32.79 -2.40
CA PRO A 606 23.42 33.27 -2.14
C PRO A 606 24.08 32.26 -1.20
N ALA A 607 25.29 31.80 -1.58
CA ALA A 607 26.03 30.84 -0.78
C ALA A 607 26.02 31.35 0.66
N SER A 608 25.36 30.64 1.56
CA SER A 608 25.49 30.89 2.99
C SER A 608 26.97 30.90 3.26
N GLY A 609 27.49 32.00 3.78
CA GLY A 609 28.91 32.16 4.09
C GLY A 609 29.43 30.92 4.82
N PRO A 610 30.74 30.64 4.75
CA PRO A 610 31.28 29.43 5.33
C PRO A 610 30.72 29.26 6.74
N PRO A 611 30.30 28.06 7.12
CA PRO A 611 29.73 27.83 8.44
C PRO A 611 30.72 28.41 9.46
N ALA A 612 30.23 29.28 10.35
CA ALA A 612 31.02 29.82 11.41
C ALA A 612 31.78 28.65 12.04
N ARG A 613 33.11 28.70 12.02
CA ARG A 613 33.96 27.69 12.68
C ARG A 613 33.37 27.49 14.06
N PRO A 614 33.12 26.25 14.48
CA PRO A 614 32.76 26.00 15.87
C PRO A 614 33.84 26.67 16.70
N GLN A 615 33.48 27.64 17.54
CA GLN A 615 34.37 28.13 18.56
C GLN A 615 34.82 26.88 19.32
N GLN A 616 36.11 26.57 19.20
CA GLN A 616 36.74 25.56 20.03
C GLN A 616 36.49 26.01 21.47
N ALA A 617 35.56 25.36 22.14
CA ALA A 617 35.46 25.44 23.59
C ALA A 617 36.82 24.95 24.11
N THR A 618 37.60 25.88 24.66
CA THR A 618 38.81 25.56 25.43
C THR A 618 38.39 24.59 26.53
N PRO A 619 39.01 23.42 26.63
CA PRO A 619 38.72 22.51 27.74
C PRO A 619 39.18 23.18 29.03
N HIS A 620 38.24 23.48 29.93
CA HIS A 620 38.56 23.80 31.31
C HIS A 620 39.00 22.50 31.96
N TRP A 621 40.29 22.40 32.22
CA TRP A 621 40.89 21.30 32.97
C TRP A 621 40.61 21.52 34.46
N ASP A 622 39.62 20.77 35.01
CA ASP A 622 39.55 20.54 36.44
C ASP A 622 40.36 19.27 36.74
N GLY A 623 41.49 19.48 37.44
CA GLY A 623 42.36 18.40 37.84
C GLY A 623 41.71 17.44 38.82
N ASN A 624 41.43 16.24 38.36
CA ASN A 624 41.34 15.03 39.15
C ASN A 624 41.88 13.87 38.30
N GLU A 625 43.19 13.74 38.29
CA GLU A 625 43.84 12.48 37.97
C GLU A 625 43.53 11.48 39.06
N GLN A 626 42.66 10.50 38.74
CA GLN A 626 42.79 9.12 39.23
C GLN A 626 41.67 8.29 38.60
N THR A 627 42.10 7.18 38.02
CA THR A 627 41.26 6.08 37.51
C THR A 627 41.00 6.06 36.01
N MET A 628 41.99 5.68 35.20
CA MET A 628 41.82 4.83 34.02
C MET A 628 43.17 4.24 33.54
N GLN A 629 43.76 3.38 34.35
CA GLN A 629 44.66 2.32 33.88
C GLN A 629 43.96 1.00 34.18
N ILE A 630 43.46 0.33 33.23
CA ILE A 630 43.30 -1.14 33.06
C ILE A 630 42.59 -1.35 31.71
N ALA A 631 43.33 -1.82 30.77
CA ALA A 631 43.04 -2.80 29.75
C ALA A 631 43.75 -2.55 28.42
N LEU A 632 45.06 -2.61 28.44
CA LEU A 632 45.85 -3.02 27.26
C LEU A 632 46.98 -3.90 27.78
N GLY A 633 46.70 -5.15 27.98
CA GLY A 633 47.62 -6.21 28.35
C GLY A 633 47.46 -7.38 27.40
N GLY A 634 48.38 -7.52 26.55
CA GLY A 634 48.77 -8.44 25.57
C GLY A 634 48.39 -9.91 25.68
N ARG A 635 48.38 -10.54 24.53
CA ARG A 635 49.03 -11.84 24.29
C ARG A 635 49.50 -11.93 22.85
N ARG A 636 50.82 -11.89 22.71
CA ARG A 636 51.53 -12.60 21.64
C ARG A 636 51.76 -14.03 22.12
N SER A 637 51.42 -14.98 21.38
CA SER A 637 52.11 -16.19 20.92
C SER A 637 51.10 -17.10 20.24
#